data_eef8326491a8a7b8cfe86a448a6e7295
#
_entry.id   eef8326491a8a7b8cfe86a448a6e7295
#
_cell.length_a   1.000
_cell.length_b   1.000
_cell.length_c   1.000
_cell.angle_alpha   90.00
_cell.angle_beta   90.00
_cell.angle_gamma   90.00
#
_symmetry.space_group_name_H-M   'P 1'
#
loop_
_entity.id
_entity.type
_entity.pdbx_description
1 polymer ?
#
loop_
_entity_poly.entity_id
_entity_poly.type
_entity_poly.pdbx_seq_one_letter_code
_entity_poly.pdbx_strand_id
1 'polypeptide(L)'
;MSSVATSAGSSHEAVHPEAPLPFSSLDGLVPTKTVLLTADPAAADPVAAKREEILAYFHRTCELDDRLFDLIRNEAAFFVRHEPLRHPPIFYLAHPATFYVNKLYVARLFKTRIDPRMEAMMAVGVDEMSWDDLNAAHYDWPSVAAVRAYRREVRCRVDAFIRSMPLELPIRQDSPAWVILMGIEHERIHLETSSAILRQMPLADLRREAELSAGEKRLWRACREHGPQPENPWIEVPARVVMLGKRDDDPTYGWDNEYGTEEVRLSGFSAARQLVSNGEFLEFIAAGGYADESFWTEEGRGWLRYTKAKHPRFWRRDGETWRQRNLLDEIPLPLDWPVEINCLEAQAWCAWKRQATGLNIQLPTEAHWQALRAGIETDQPRWDKAPGNINLELFASSCPVTKFPQGLQDSRGEFCDVIGNVWQWTRTPIMPFKGFEVHPLYDDFSVPTFDGRHNLIKGGSWIATGNEALASSRYAFRRHFYQHAGFRPIIDAPGHDSVTEGSKLYETDVLVTQYLDFHYGPEALGVPNFPRACAVEVLPLLPADRRRRCLDIGCSVGRSAFEFAQAFEHVDAIDFSARFIQSGVRLQEGGEIHYEVPTEGELTVARSVSLEKLGLGALRTHVAFMQGDACNLKTLYTGYDLVFAGNLVDRLYDPAMFLDAIGGRVLPGGLLVITSPYTWLEEYTPKSKWLGGRREHGEALTTFAGIAQALDGGFDLVHRTDVPFVIRETARKHQHTIADLTVWRRRGGA
;
A
#
# COMPACT_ATOMS: atom_id res chain seq x y z
N MET A 1 14.09 -24.45 61.82
CA MET A 1 14.66 -25.55 61.06
C MET A 1 13.82 -25.73 59.84
N SER A 2 14.27 -25.28 58.89
CA SER A 2 14.84 -25.57 57.57
C SER A 2 13.84 -25.25 56.47
N SER A 3 14.14 -24.11 55.82
CA SER A 3 13.54 -23.64 54.56
C SER A 3 14.03 -24.52 53.40
N VAL A 4 13.11 -24.86 52.49
CA VAL A 4 13.52 -25.25 51.12
C VAL A 4 12.83 -24.29 50.15
N ALA A 5 13.62 -23.41 49.62
CA ALA A 5 13.25 -22.57 48.49
C ALA A 5 13.49 -23.36 47.20
N THR A 6 12.46 -23.56 46.39
CA THR A 6 12.59 -24.04 45.02
C THR A 6 12.66 -22.85 44.08
N SER A 7 13.86 -22.62 43.54
CA SER A 7 14.11 -21.67 42.46
C SER A 7 13.61 -22.29 41.15
N ALA A 8 12.64 -21.61 40.50
CA ALA A 8 12.31 -21.86 39.12
C ALA A 8 13.39 -21.16 38.25
N GLY A 9 14.28 -21.95 37.66
CA GLY A 9 15.25 -21.49 36.66
C GLY A 9 14.54 -21.29 35.33
N SER A 10 14.40 -20.04 34.89
CA SER A 10 14.14 -19.72 33.50
C SER A 10 15.40 -20.02 32.71
N SER A 11 15.38 -21.06 31.92
CA SER A 11 16.42 -21.31 30.92
C SER A 11 16.30 -20.28 29.79
N HIS A 12 17.02 -19.18 29.91
CA HIS A 12 17.40 -18.40 28.73
C HIS A 12 18.36 -19.26 27.92
N GLU A 13 17.90 -19.79 26.78
CA GLU A 13 18.79 -20.32 25.76
C GLU A 13 19.76 -19.21 25.34
N ALA A 14 21.05 -19.51 25.51
CA ALA A 14 22.12 -18.62 25.12
C ALA A 14 22.07 -18.40 23.61
N VAL A 15 21.91 -17.16 23.20
CA VAL A 15 22.07 -16.73 21.81
C VAL A 15 23.50 -17.09 21.40
N HIS A 16 23.65 -18.06 20.49
CA HIS A 16 24.95 -18.38 19.91
C HIS A 16 25.50 -17.16 19.18
N PRO A 17 26.82 -16.88 19.27
CA PRO A 17 27.45 -15.81 18.53
C PRO A 17 27.24 -16.06 17.02
N GLU A 18 26.72 -15.05 16.35
CA GLU A 18 26.32 -15.05 14.95
C GLU A 18 27.46 -15.48 14.02
N ALA A 19 27.26 -16.55 13.25
CA ALA A 19 28.05 -16.72 12.03
C ALA A 19 27.70 -15.54 11.08
N PRO A 20 28.67 -14.83 10.51
CA PRO A 20 28.39 -13.76 9.57
C PRO A 20 27.58 -14.34 8.39
N LEU A 21 26.46 -13.70 8.06
CA LEU A 21 25.67 -14.07 6.88
C LEU A 21 26.59 -14.02 5.64
N PRO A 22 26.45 -14.95 4.68
CA PRO A 22 27.41 -15.15 3.60
C PRO A 22 27.57 -13.98 2.61
N PHE A 23 26.88 -12.87 2.80
CA PHE A 23 26.87 -11.71 1.90
C PHE A 23 27.13 -10.38 2.61
N SER A 24 28.02 -10.35 3.58
CA SER A 24 28.33 -9.13 4.37
C SER A 24 29.33 -8.16 3.70
N SER A 25 29.78 -8.40 2.46
CA SER A 25 30.69 -7.49 1.78
C SER A 25 29.97 -6.57 0.82
N LEU A 26 30.14 -5.26 1.00
CA LEU A 26 29.67 -4.22 0.08
C LEU A 26 30.17 -4.37 -1.37
N ASP A 27 31.19 -5.17 -1.59
CA ASP A 27 31.79 -5.41 -2.91
C ASP A 27 30.91 -6.24 -3.87
N GLY A 28 29.73 -6.63 -3.47
CA GLY A 28 28.75 -7.33 -4.32
C GLY A 28 27.35 -6.69 -4.31
N LEU A 29 27.20 -5.52 -3.71
CA LEU A 29 25.90 -4.86 -3.51
C LEU A 29 25.40 -4.05 -4.72
N VAL A 30 25.99 -4.17 -5.89
CA VAL A 30 25.31 -3.70 -7.09
C VAL A 30 23.98 -4.46 -7.16
N PRO A 31 22.85 -3.76 -7.19
CA PRO A 31 21.54 -4.40 -7.17
C PRO A 31 21.44 -5.44 -8.27
N THR A 32 21.01 -6.65 -7.90
CA THR A 32 20.82 -7.72 -8.85
C THR A 32 19.66 -7.35 -9.75
N LYS A 33 19.84 -7.54 -11.03
CA LYS A 33 18.76 -7.48 -12.01
C LYS A 33 17.70 -8.51 -11.66
N THR A 34 16.44 -8.29 -12.02
CA THR A 34 15.34 -9.21 -11.67
C THR A 34 15.63 -10.65 -12.05
N VAL A 35 15.06 -11.58 -11.30
CA VAL A 35 15.12 -13.03 -11.58
C VAL A 35 14.12 -13.36 -12.69
N LEU A 36 14.58 -14.09 -13.73
CA LEU A 36 13.66 -14.63 -14.71
C LEU A 36 12.90 -15.84 -14.14
N LEU A 37 11.63 -15.96 -14.50
CA LEU A 37 10.77 -17.09 -14.08
C LEU A 37 11.15 -18.41 -14.77
N THR A 38 11.88 -18.33 -15.89
CA THR A 38 12.28 -19.48 -16.72
C THR A 38 13.64 -20.05 -16.30
N ALA A 39 13.92 -21.25 -16.74
CA ALA A 39 15.21 -21.90 -16.59
C ALA A 39 16.31 -21.13 -17.35
N ASP A 40 17.54 -21.13 -16.81
CA ASP A 40 18.71 -20.80 -17.61
C ASP A 40 19.07 -22.02 -18.49
N PRO A 41 18.99 -21.89 -19.83
CA PRO A 41 19.28 -23.01 -20.72
C PRO A 41 20.75 -23.47 -20.68
N ALA A 42 21.66 -22.65 -20.16
CA ALA A 42 23.08 -22.96 -20.06
C ALA A 42 23.43 -23.68 -18.74
N ALA A 43 22.53 -23.74 -17.77
CA ALA A 43 22.79 -24.35 -16.46
C ALA A 43 22.76 -25.88 -16.54
N ALA A 44 23.75 -26.53 -15.94
CA ALA A 44 23.81 -27.99 -15.85
C ALA A 44 22.67 -28.57 -14.97
N ASP A 45 22.32 -27.87 -13.92
CA ASP A 45 21.12 -28.13 -13.10
C ASP A 45 20.31 -26.82 -13.00
N PRO A 46 19.32 -26.63 -13.86
CA PRO A 46 18.53 -25.42 -13.92
C PRO A 46 17.77 -25.08 -12.63
N VAL A 47 17.32 -26.10 -11.88
CA VAL A 47 16.58 -25.90 -10.63
C VAL A 47 17.51 -25.45 -9.52
N ALA A 48 18.67 -26.08 -9.37
CA ALA A 48 19.67 -25.67 -8.39
C ALA A 48 20.20 -24.26 -8.71
N ALA A 49 20.52 -23.97 -9.97
CA ALA A 49 20.98 -22.65 -10.38
C ALA A 49 19.94 -21.55 -10.09
N LYS A 50 18.67 -21.83 -10.38
CA LYS A 50 17.57 -20.89 -10.08
C LYS A 50 17.40 -20.66 -8.58
N ARG A 51 17.53 -21.69 -7.76
CA ARG A 51 17.49 -21.57 -6.29
C ARG A 51 18.59 -20.64 -5.76
N GLU A 52 19.79 -20.80 -6.24
CA GLU A 52 20.92 -19.92 -5.86
C GLU A 52 20.70 -18.49 -6.38
N GLU A 53 20.15 -18.33 -7.56
CA GLU A 53 19.78 -17.00 -8.11
C GLU A 53 18.74 -16.29 -7.19
N ILE A 54 17.68 -17.00 -6.77
CA ILE A 54 16.66 -16.48 -5.84
C ILE A 54 17.29 -16.15 -4.48
N LEU A 55 18.13 -17.02 -3.93
CA LEU A 55 18.84 -16.76 -2.66
C LEU A 55 19.70 -15.50 -2.75
N ALA A 56 20.47 -15.36 -3.82
CA ALA A 56 21.29 -14.17 -4.04
C ALA A 56 20.44 -12.90 -4.16
N TYR A 57 19.32 -12.98 -4.87
CA TYR A 57 18.38 -11.87 -5.05
C TYR A 57 17.76 -11.43 -3.73
N PHE A 58 17.29 -12.39 -2.93
CA PHE A 58 16.74 -12.17 -1.59
C PHE A 58 17.76 -11.49 -0.66
N HIS A 59 18.95 -12.09 -0.50
CA HIS A 59 19.94 -11.56 0.44
C HIS A 59 20.46 -10.18 0.05
N ARG A 60 20.63 -9.91 -1.25
CA ARG A 60 21.05 -8.59 -1.73
C ARG A 60 19.99 -7.53 -1.50
N THR A 61 18.71 -7.88 -1.66
CA THR A 61 17.60 -6.97 -1.38
C THR A 61 17.56 -6.61 0.10
N CYS A 62 17.58 -7.60 0.99
CA CYS A 62 17.61 -7.36 2.43
C CYS A 62 18.84 -6.53 2.86
N GLU A 63 20.01 -6.81 2.29
CA GLU A 63 21.23 -6.07 2.64
C GLU A 63 21.17 -4.62 2.16
N LEU A 64 20.64 -4.37 0.97
CA LEU A 64 20.49 -3.02 0.44
C LEU A 64 19.53 -2.17 1.29
N ASP A 65 18.40 -2.76 1.71
CA ASP A 65 17.45 -2.11 2.60
C ASP A 65 18.05 -1.84 3.98
N ASP A 66 18.74 -2.81 4.58
CA ASP A 66 19.45 -2.62 5.84
C ASP A 66 20.47 -1.47 5.73
N ARG A 67 21.24 -1.38 4.62
CA ARG A 67 22.22 -0.31 4.38
C ARG A 67 21.58 1.06 4.22
N LEU A 68 20.37 1.14 3.68
CA LEU A 68 19.65 2.40 3.61
C LEU A 68 19.31 2.90 5.03
N PHE A 69 18.76 2.04 5.89
CA PHE A 69 18.42 2.42 7.26
C PHE A 69 19.65 2.61 8.17
N ASP A 70 20.80 2.04 7.84
CA ASP A 70 22.08 2.29 8.53
C ASP A 70 22.58 3.73 8.30
N LEU A 71 22.04 4.46 7.36
CA LEU A 71 22.31 5.89 7.19
C LEU A 71 21.74 6.73 8.32
N ILE A 72 20.72 6.25 9.05
CA ILE A 72 20.13 6.96 10.20
C ILE A 72 21.05 6.76 11.41
N ARG A 73 21.69 7.86 11.87
CA ARG A 73 22.63 7.84 13.00
C ARG A 73 21.98 8.07 14.36
N ASN A 74 20.84 8.78 14.37
CA ASN A 74 20.11 9.12 15.59
C ASN A 74 18.91 8.19 15.75
N GLU A 75 18.94 7.28 16.73
CA GLU A 75 17.85 6.32 16.96
C GLU A 75 16.50 6.99 17.19
N ALA A 76 16.47 8.15 17.83
CA ALA A 76 15.21 8.87 18.05
C ALA A 76 14.52 9.30 16.73
N ALA A 77 15.30 9.46 15.65
CA ALA A 77 14.77 9.85 14.34
C ALA A 77 13.94 8.73 13.68
N PHE A 78 14.10 7.47 14.09
CA PHE A 78 13.24 6.38 13.64
C PHE A 78 11.78 6.54 14.03
N PHE A 79 11.49 7.32 15.05
CA PHE A 79 10.13 7.51 15.60
C PHE A 79 9.51 8.85 15.22
N VAL A 80 10.21 9.66 14.41
CA VAL A 80 9.73 10.96 13.94
C VAL A 80 9.14 10.84 12.54
N ARG A 81 7.96 11.39 12.33
CA ARG A 81 7.36 11.54 11.00
C ARG A 81 7.98 12.74 10.28
N HIS A 82 8.83 12.47 9.32
CA HIS A 82 9.46 13.50 8.49
C HIS A 82 8.56 13.94 7.33
N GLU A 83 7.66 13.05 6.91
CA GLU A 83 6.53 13.34 6.04
C GLU A 83 5.23 13.13 6.82
N PRO A 84 4.39 14.18 7.01
CA PRO A 84 3.19 14.08 7.85
C PRO A 84 2.20 13.00 7.43
N LEU A 85 2.15 12.69 6.14
CA LEU A 85 1.22 11.71 5.55
C LEU A 85 1.84 10.31 5.39
N ARG A 86 2.99 10.06 6.03
CA ARG A 86 3.67 8.76 6.04
C ARG A 86 3.93 8.28 7.46
N HIS A 87 4.12 7.00 7.63
CA HIS A 87 4.61 6.44 8.89
C HIS A 87 6.04 6.89 9.23
N PRO A 88 6.45 6.81 10.50
CA PRO A 88 7.84 7.06 10.87
C PRO A 88 8.77 5.94 10.32
N PRO A 89 10.08 6.18 10.17
CA PRO A 89 11.05 5.20 9.63
C PRO A 89 11.04 3.82 10.28
N ILE A 90 10.68 3.72 11.57
CA ILE A 90 10.59 2.43 12.29
C ILE A 90 9.59 1.48 11.64
N PHE A 91 8.48 2.01 11.10
CA PHE A 91 7.50 1.23 10.36
C PHE A 91 8.14 0.63 9.10
N TYR A 92 8.79 1.46 8.28
CA TYR A 92 9.39 1.02 7.02
C TYR A 92 10.57 0.06 7.24
N LEU A 93 11.30 0.18 8.33
CA LEU A 93 12.32 -0.80 8.72
C LEU A 93 11.71 -2.17 9.00
N ALA A 94 10.53 -2.25 9.61
CA ALA A 94 9.90 -3.50 10.02
C ALA A 94 9.02 -4.12 8.93
N HIS A 95 8.27 -3.29 8.19
CA HIS A 95 7.19 -3.67 7.28
C HIS A 95 7.62 -4.70 6.20
N PRO A 96 8.74 -4.54 5.46
CA PRO A 96 9.13 -5.53 4.46
C PRO A 96 9.38 -6.92 5.05
N ALA A 97 9.98 -7.00 6.23
CA ALA A 97 10.21 -8.28 6.90
C ALA A 97 8.92 -8.94 7.37
N THR A 98 7.98 -8.16 7.93
CA THR A 98 6.67 -8.70 8.35
C THR A 98 5.84 -9.16 7.15
N PHE A 99 6.01 -8.53 5.99
CA PHE A 99 5.36 -8.93 4.76
C PHE A 99 5.69 -10.38 4.36
N TYR A 100 6.98 -10.77 4.36
CA TYR A 100 7.37 -12.16 4.08
C TYR A 100 6.65 -13.13 5.00
N VAL A 101 6.66 -12.89 6.30
CA VAL A 101 6.04 -13.79 7.27
C VAL A 101 4.53 -13.86 7.06
N ASN A 102 3.87 -12.71 6.88
CA ASN A 102 2.42 -12.65 6.65
C ASN A 102 2.02 -13.42 5.38
N LYS A 103 2.71 -13.20 4.25
CA LYS A 103 2.36 -13.86 2.99
C LYS A 103 2.68 -15.36 3.00
N LEU A 104 3.80 -15.76 3.59
CA LEU A 104 4.15 -17.18 3.74
C LEU A 104 3.22 -17.91 4.73
N TYR A 105 2.72 -17.21 5.76
CA TYR A 105 1.74 -17.78 6.69
C TYR A 105 0.37 -17.93 6.04
N VAL A 106 -0.15 -16.91 5.34
CA VAL A 106 -1.42 -16.97 4.61
C VAL A 106 -1.37 -18.05 3.52
N ALA A 107 -0.25 -18.19 2.82
CA ALA A 107 -0.02 -19.25 1.84
C ALA A 107 0.15 -20.64 2.49
N ARG A 108 0.09 -20.77 3.81
CA ARG A 108 0.28 -22.02 4.58
C ARG A 108 1.66 -22.66 4.37
N LEU A 109 2.63 -21.89 3.95
CA LEU A 109 4.02 -22.29 3.77
C LEU A 109 4.80 -22.20 5.10
N PHE A 110 4.47 -21.22 5.94
CA PHE A 110 4.88 -21.17 7.34
C PHE A 110 3.77 -21.69 8.24
N LYS A 111 4.15 -22.52 9.25
CA LYS A 111 3.22 -23.08 10.22
C LYS A 111 3.01 -22.18 11.43
N THR A 112 3.94 -21.31 11.71
CA THR A 112 3.93 -20.41 12.88
C THR A 112 4.43 -19.03 12.49
N ARG A 113 3.85 -18.01 13.12
CA ARG A 113 4.31 -16.64 13.09
C ARG A 113 5.54 -16.48 13.99
N ILE A 114 6.30 -15.40 13.82
CA ILE A 114 7.46 -15.05 14.66
C ILE A 114 6.99 -14.15 15.80
N ASP A 115 6.38 -13.03 15.47
CA ASP A 115 5.81 -12.06 16.39
C ASP A 115 4.46 -11.56 15.84
N PRO A 116 3.34 -12.21 16.21
CA PRO A 116 2.01 -11.86 15.69
C PRO A 116 1.62 -10.41 15.93
N ARG A 117 2.07 -9.79 17.05
CA ARG A 117 1.76 -8.39 17.36
C ARG A 117 2.49 -7.44 16.42
N MET A 118 3.78 -7.66 16.20
CA MET A 118 4.57 -6.86 15.25
C MET A 118 4.05 -7.04 13.83
N GLU A 119 3.79 -8.28 13.43
CA GLU A 119 3.32 -8.63 12.10
C GLU A 119 1.96 -8.00 11.76
N ALA A 120 1.04 -7.91 12.73
CA ALA A 120 -0.23 -7.23 12.56
C ALA A 120 -0.06 -5.70 12.55
N MET A 121 0.73 -5.13 13.47
CA MET A 121 0.97 -3.69 13.54
C MET A 121 1.59 -3.15 12.25
N MET A 122 2.52 -3.90 11.65
CA MET A 122 3.26 -3.50 10.47
C MET A 122 2.59 -3.94 9.15
N ALA A 123 1.42 -4.60 9.21
CA ALA A 123 0.66 -5.00 8.02
C ALA A 123 -0.23 -3.88 7.46
N VAL A 124 -0.40 -2.78 8.18
CA VAL A 124 -1.27 -1.67 7.75
C VAL A 124 -0.72 -1.04 6.49
N GLY A 125 -1.59 -0.80 5.49
CA GLY A 125 -1.23 -0.22 4.21
C GLY A 125 -0.56 1.15 4.33
N VAL A 126 0.36 1.44 3.42
CA VAL A 126 1.24 2.62 3.48
C VAL A 126 0.65 3.81 2.70
N ASP A 127 -0.16 3.54 1.68
CA ASP A 127 -0.54 4.53 0.66
C ASP A 127 -1.97 5.08 0.79
N GLU A 128 -2.69 4.69 1.84
CA GLU A 128 -4.10 5.06 2.03
C GLU A 128 -4.32 6.29 2.89
N MET A 129 -3.25 6.94 3.32
CA MET A 129 -3.34 8.03 4.25
C MET A 129 -3.72 9.33 3.56
N SER A 130 -4.93 9.80 3.82
CA SER A 130 -5.29 11.19 3.60
C SER A 130 -4.80 12.04 4.78
N TRP A 131 -4.79 13.37 4.62
CA TRP A 131 -4.36 14.30 5.66
C TRP A 131 -5.16 14.22 6.96
N ASP A 132 -6.24 13.44 7.00
CA ASP A 132 -7.10 13.23 8.17
C ASP A 132 -6.74 11.97 8.98
N ASP A 133 -5.94 11.05 8.44
CA ASP A 133 -5.80 9.68 8.97
C ASP A 133 -4.62 9.47 9.94
N LEU A 134 -3.68 10.39 10.01
CA LEU A 134 -2.44 10.20 10.76
C LEU A 134 -2.42 10.92 12.12
N ASN A 135 -2.65 10.16 13.19
CA ASN A 135 -2.33 10.63 14.51
C ASN A 135 -1.17 9.81 15.12
N ALA A 136 -0.03 10.48 15.38
CA ALA A 136 1.20 9.84 15.86
C ALA A 136 1.11 9.25 17.28
N ALA A 137 0.12 9.65 18.06
CA ALA A 137 -0.02 9.24 19.46
C ALA A 137 -0.53 7.81 19.67
N HIS A 138 -0.68 7.01 18.58
CA HIS A 138 -1.52 5.81 18.63
C HIS A 138 -0.78 4.49 18.50
N TYR A 139 0.53 4.49 18.23
CA TYR A 139 1.31 3.27 18.05
C TYR A 139 2.39 3.15 19.14
N ASP A 140 2.36 2.03 19.83
CA ASP A 140 3.43 1.61 20.74
C ASP A 140 4.52 0.91 19.90
N TRP A 141 5.35 1.73 19.24
CA TRP A 141 6.38 1.23 18.35
C TRP A 141 7.41 0.39 19.08
N PRO A 142 7.83 -0.78 18.53
CA PRO A 142 8.93 -1.56 19.07
C PRO A 142 10.25 -0.79 18.97
N SER A 143 11.22 -1.13 19.82
CA SER A 143 12.56 -0.54 19.71
C SER A 143 13.26 -0.93 18.41
N VAL A 144 14.15 -0.09 17.91
CA VAL A 144 14.97 -0.37 16.71
C VAL A 144 15.70 -1.71 16.85
N ALA A 145 16.25 -1.98 18.05
CA ALA A 145 16.94 -3.24 18.34
C ALA A 145 16.02 -4.47 18.21
N ALA A 146 14.78 -4.38 18.70
CA ALA A 146 13.78 -5.45 18.56
C ALA A 146 13.41 -5.70 17.09
N VAL A 147 13.19 -4.62 16.31
CA VAL A 147 12.91 -4.73 14.88
C VAL A 147 14.09 -5.36 14.12
N ARG A 148 15.32 -4.92 14.38
CA ARG A 148 16.52 -5.51 13.75
C ARG A 148 16.70 -6.99 14.11
N ALA A 149 16.41 -7.39 15.35
CA ALA A 149 16.41 -8.80 15.76
C ALA A 149 15.34 -9.60 15.00
N TYR A 150 14.13 -9.07 14.90
CA TYR A 150 13.05 -9.68 14.13
C TYR A 150 13.44 -9.85 12.65
N ARG A 151 13.99 -8.83 11.99
CA ARG A 151 14.45 -8.89 10.58
C ARG A 151 15.49 -10.01 10.38
N ARG A 152 16.45 -10.15 11.32
CA ARG A 152 17.43 -11.25 11.24
C ARG A 152 16.78 -12.63 11.32
N GLU A 153 15.83 -12.81 12.24
CA GLU A 153 15.10 -14.08 12.36
C GLU A 153 14.28 -14.37 11.08
N VAL A 154 13.60 -13.37 10.52
CA VAL A 154 12.89 -13.51 9.24
C VAL A 154 13.85 -13.93 8.14
N ARG A 155 14.99 -13.24 8.01
CA ARG A 155 16.00 -13.54 7.00
C ARG A 155 16.52 -14.97 7.09
N CYS A 156 16.78 -15.47 8.31
CA CYS A 156 17.18 -16.86 8.53
C CYS A 156 16.08 -17.85 8.14
N ARG A 157 14.83 -17.61 8.50
CA ARG A 157 13.72 -18.50 8.18
C ARG A 157 13.40 -18.53 6.69
N VAL A 158 13.42 -17.38 6.03
CA VAL A 158 13.19 -17.29 4.59
C VAL A 158 14.33 -17.94 3.81
N ASP A 159 15.61 -17.75 4.21
CA ASP A 159 16.76 -18.45 3.62
C ASP A 159 16.58 -19.98 3.70
N ALA A 160 16.28 -20.50 4.91
CA ALA A 160 16.08 -21.93 5.11
C ALA A 160 14.88 -22.46 4.28
N PHE A 161 13.83 -21.66 4.14
CA PHE A 161 12.68 -22.01 3.32
C PHE A 161 13.04 -22.07 1.83
N ILE A 162 13.74 -21.06 1.28
CA ILE A 162 14.19 -21.05 -0.12
C ILE A 162 15.05 -22.27 -0.44
N ARG A 163 15.95 -22.67 0.50
CA ARG A 163 16.81 -23.86 0.32
C ARG A 163 16.05 -25.16 0.24
N SER A 164 14.90 -25.27 0.90
CA SER A 164 14.14 -26.51 1.04
C SER A 164 12.82 -26.57 0.27
N MET A 165 12.28 -25.42 -0.17
CA MET A 165 10.98 -25.36 -0.85
C MET A 165 10.98 -26.15 -2.16
N PRO A 166 9.84 -26.75 -2.57
CA PRO A 166 9.67 -27.24 -3.93
C PRO A 166 9.90 -26.13 -4.95
N LEU A 167 10.65 -26.42 -6.01
CA LEU A 167 10.92 -25.43 -7.07
C LEU A 167 10.76 -26.11 -8.42
N GLU A 168 9.78 -25.66 -9.17
CA GLU A 168 9.49 -26.07 -10.54
C GLU A 168 9.70 -24.89 -11.49
N LEU A 169 10.11 -25.15 -12.71
CA LEU A 169 10.35 -24.15 -13.73
C LEU A 169 9.48 -24.40 -14.97
N PRO A 170 8.89 -23.35 -15.56
CA PRO A 170 8.94 -21.94 -15.12
C PRO A 170 8.22 -21.72 -13.79
N ILE A 171 8.66 -20.73 -13.01
CA ILE A 171 8.00 -20.33 -11.75
C ILE A 171 6.60 -19.81 -12.10
N ARG A 172 5.58 -20.34 -11.43
CA ARG A 172 4.17 -19.99 -11.64
C ARG A 172 3.63 -19.15 -10.48
N GLN A 173 2.57 -18.38 -10.72
CA GLN A 173 1.94 -17.49 -9.72
C GLN A 173 1.42 -18.25 -8.47
N ASP A 174 1.04 -19.52 -8.63
CA ASP A 174 0.56 -20.41 -7.56
C ASP A 174 1.68 -21.15 -6.81
N SER A 175 2.96 -20.91 -7.14
CA SER A 175 4.10 -21.63 -6.59
C SER A 175 4.69 -20.96 -5.33
N PRO A 176 5.34 -21.72 -4.43
CA PRO A 176 6.06 -21.14 -3.28
C PRO A 176 7.14 -20.12 -3.66
N ALA A 177 7.81 -20.34 -4.79
CA ALA A 177 8.83 -19.41 -5.28
C ALA A 177 8.26 -18.05 -5.68
N TRP A 178 7.01 -18.00 -6.18
CA TRP A 178 6.32 -16.76 -6.48
C TRP A 178 6.11 -15.90 -5.23
N VAL A 179 5.72 -16.52 -4.11
CA VAL A 179 5.53 -15.82 -2.83
C VAL A 179 6.85 -15.19 -2.34
N ILE A 180 7.97 -15.87 -2.56
CA ILE A 180 9.30 -15.33 -2.26
C ILE A 180 9.63 -14.14 -3.16
N LEU A 181 9.40 -14.25 -4.48
CA LEU A 181 9.63 -13.14 -5.41
C LEU A 181 8.74 -11.95 -5.08
N MET A 182 7.47 -12.19 -4.73
CA MET A 182 6.55 -11.16 -4.24
C MET A 182 7.12 -10.40 -3.05
N GLY A 183 7.69 -11.10 -2.07
CA GLY A 183 8.34 -10.48 -0.92
C GLY A 183 9.56 -9.65 -1.32
N ILE A 184 10.39 -10.15 -2.23
CA ILE A 184 11.59 -9.45 -2.70
C ILE A 184 11.21 -8.17 -3.46
N GLU A 185 10.28 -8.24 -4.39
CA GLU A 185 9.83 -7.07 -5.16
C GLU A 185 9.10 -6.05 -4.26
N HIS A 186 8.35 -6.52 -3.26
CA HIS A 186 7.74 -5.65 -2.25
C HIS A 186 8.80 -4.89 -1.41
N GLU A 187 9.86 -5.56 -0.95
CA GLU A 187 10.95 -4.91 -0.22
C GLU A 187 11.67 -3.85 -1.08
N ARG A 188 11.75 -4.07 -2.42
CA ARG A 188 12.34 -3.11 -3.38
C ARG A 188 11.48 -1.85 -3.57
N ILE A 189 10.15 -1.99 -3.61
CA ILE A 189 9.24 -0.82 -3.60
C ILE A 189 9.48 0.02 -2.34
N HIS A 190 9.62 -0.64 -1.20
CA HIS A 190 9.86 0.05 0.07
C HIS A 190 11.25 0.67 0.17
N LEU A 191 12.25 0.15 -0.52
CA LEU A 191 13.56 0.78 -0.66
C LEU A 191 13.42 2.18 -1.29
N GLU A 192 12.67 2.31 -2.37
CA GLU A 192 12.39 3.59 -3.03
C GLU A 192 11.67 4.56 -2.09
N THR A 193 10.52 4.13 -1.53
CA THR A 193 9.71 4.96 -0.62
C THR A 193 10.51 5.39 0.60
N SER A 194 11.28 4.48 1.21
CA SER A 194 12.11 4.78 2.38
C SER A 194 13.18 5.81 2.06
N SER A 195 13.83 5.69 0.90
CA SER A 195 14.87 6.66 0.48
C SER A 195 14.31 8.07 0.30
N ALA A 196 13.09 8.20 -0.24
CA ALA A 196 12.38 9.47 -0.35
C ALA A 196 12.02 10.08 1.03
N ILE A 197 11.68 9.23 2.01
CA ILE A 197 11.44 9.66 3.39
C ILE A 197 12.76 10.11 4.05
N LEU A 198 13.85 9.35 3.90
CA LEU A 198 15.15 9.72 4.45
C LEU A 198 15.66 11.06 3.89
N ARG A 199 15.38 11.37 2.62
CA ARG A 199 15.71 12.69 2.04
C ARG A 199 14.98 13.86 2.72
N GLN A 200 13.90 13.61 3.44
CA GLN A 200 13.15 14.63 4.16
C GLN A 200 13.61 14.81 5.61
N MET A 201 14.44 13.89 6.11
CA MET A 201 15.03 13.96 7.44
C MET A 201 16.06 15.10 7.55
N PRO A 202 16.25 15.72 8.74
CA PRO A 202 17.39 16.60 8.99
C PRO A 202 18.72 15.89 8.68
N LEU A 203 19.64 16.57 7.99
CA LEU A 203 20.99 16.00 7.72
C LEU A 203 21.74 15.62 8.98
N ALA A 204 21.44 16.28 10.11
CA ALA A 204 22.04 15.97 11.40
C ALA A 204 21.68 14.58 11.92
N ASP A 205 20.55 14.02 11.48
CA ASP A 205 20.08 12.68 11.86
C ASP A 205 20.62 11.58 10.95
N LEU A 206 21.29 11.96 9.86
CA LEU A 206 21.92 11.03 8.91
C LEU A 206 23.44 11.01 9.07
N ARG A 207 24.05 9.88 8.69
CA ARG A 207 25.51 9.73 8.63
C ARG A 207 26.08 10.67 7.56
N ARG A 208 27.18 11.33 7.90
CA ARG A 208 27.91 12.17 6.96
C ARG A 208 28.74 11.31 6.01
N GLU A 209 29.01 11.81 4.82
CA GLU A 209 29.85 11.11 3.85
C GLU A 209 31.23 10.69 4.44
N ALA A 210 31.81 11.52 5.33
CA ALA A 210 33.07 11.21 6.00
C ALA A 210 33.00 9.97 6.91
N GLU A 211 31.80 9.63 7.40
CA GLU A 211 31.54 8.50 8.31
C GLU A 211 31.27 7.19 7.54
N LEU A 212 31.15 7.26 6.22
CA LEU A 212 30.88 6.12 5.36
C LEU A 212 32.18 5.40 4.98
N SER A 213 32.14 4.07 4.89
CA SER A 213 33.18 3.25 4.29
C SER A 213 33.34 3.54 2.78
N ALA A 214 34.41 3.07 2.18
CA ALA A 214 34.66 3.24 0.75
C ALA A 214 33.55 2.60 -0.11
N GLY A 215 33.02 1.43 0.30
CA GLY A 215 31.91 0.77 -0.37
C GLY A 215 30.61 1.56 -0.26
N GLU A 216 30.27 2.06 0.94
CA GLU A 216 29.07 2.89 1.15
C GLU A 216 29.16 4.21 0.38
N LYS A 217 30.32 4.85 0.31
CA LYS A 217 30.55 6.05 -0.51
C LYS A 217 30.31 5.79 -2.01
N ARG A 218 30.67 4.61 -2.47
CA ARG A 218 30.40 4.22 -3.86
C ARG A 218 28.91 3.97 -4.08
N LEU A 219 28.25 3.25 -3.16
CA LEU A 219 26.81 2.92 -3.24
C LEU A 219 25.95 4.18 -3.19
N TRP A 220 26.21 5.08 -2.24
CA TRP A 220 25.42 6.28 -2.00
C TRP A 220 26.00 7.54 -2.66
N ARG A 221 26.77 7.36 -3.73
CA ARG A 221 27.41 8.47 -4.45
C ARG A 221 26.37 9.34 -5.20
N ALA A 222 26.20 10.59 -4.79
CA ALA A 222 25.43 11.56 -5.52
C ALA A 222 26.20 12.05 -6.78
N CYS A 223 25.46 12.41 -7.83
CA CYS A 223 26.02 13.11 -8.99
C CYS A 223 26.60 14.47 -8.57
N ARG A 224 27.67 14.91 -9.22
CA ARG A 224 28.30 16.23 -9.01
C ARG A 224 28.36 17.06 -10.29
N GLU A 225 27.93 16.47 -11.41
CA GLU A 225 27.89 17.16 -12.68
C GLU A 225 26.67 18.10 -12.69
N HIS A 226 26.85 19.33 -13.11
CA HIS A 226 25.78 20.30 -13.28
C HIS A 226 26.19 21.35 -14.30
N GLY A 227 25.21 21.96 -14.93
CA GLY A 227 25.36 22.98 -15.95
C GLY A 227 24.25 24.02 -15.93
N PRO A 228 24.24 24.95 -16.92
CA PRO A 228 23.12 25.85 -17.09
C PRO A 228 21.86 25.07 -17.51
N GLN A 229 20.71 25.72 -17.36
CA GLN A 229 19.44 25.21 -17.88
C GLN A 229 19.57 24.89 -19.38
N PRO A 230 19.33 23.64 -19.81
CA PRO A 230 19.38 23.30 -21.24
C PRO A 230 18.10 23.73 -21.96
N GLU A 231 18.22 23.89 -23.29
CA GLU A 231 17.04 24.00 -24.14
C GLU A 231 16.31 22.65 -24.18
N ASN A 232 14.97 22.67 -24.10
CA ASN A 232 14.12 21.49 -24.10
C ASN A 232 13.16 21.52 -25.31
N PRO A 233 13.64 21.18 -26.51
CA PRO A 233 12.82 21.22 -27.71
C PRO A 233 11.75 20.10 -27.71
N TRP A 234 10.67 20.33 -28.42
CA TRP A 234 9.62 19.35 -28.68
C TRP A 234 10.02 18.44 -29.83
N ILE A 235 9.99 17.12 -29.61
CA ILE A 235 10.23 16.09 -30.62
C ILE A 235 8.89 15.50 -31.03
N GLU A 236 8.66 15.37 -32.32
CA GLU A 236 7.45 14.77 -32.88
C GLU A 236 7.49 13.25 -32.75
N VAL A 237 6.41 12.68 -32.23
CA VAL A 237 6.17 11.25 -32.19
C VAL A 237 5.04 10.93 -33.17
N PRO A 238 5.28 10.16 -34.23
CA PRO A 238 4.25 9.83 -35.21
C PRO A 238 3.15 8.96 -34.57
N ALA A 239 1.96 9.04 -35.18
CA ALA A 239 0.82 8.19 -34.81
C ALA A 239 1.25 6.72 -34.82
N ARG A 240 0.85 5.98 -33.79
CA ARG A 240 1.18 4.55 -33.62
C ARG A 240 0.21 3.81 -32.75
N VAL A 241 0.26 2.50 -32.86
CA VAL A 241 -0.40 1.59 -31.92
C VAL A 241 0.62 1.17 -30.88
N VAL A 242 0.23 1.18 -29.62
CA VAL A 242 1.02 0.65 -28.50
C VAL A 242 0.23 -0.43 -27.78
N MET A 243 0.95 -1.41 -27.28
CA MET A 243 0.38 -2.44 -26.39
C MET A 243 0.74 -2.10 -24.96
N LEU A 244 -0.26 -2.05 -24.10
CA LEU A 244 -0.10 -1.91 -22.66
C LEU A 244 -0.27 -3.28 -22.00
N GLY A 245 0.28 -3.41 -20.80
CA GLY A 245 0.13 -4.58 -19.95
C GLY A 245 1.17 -5.66 -20.21
N LYS A 246 0.91 -6.82 -19.64
CA LYS A 246 1.81 -7.97 -19.56
C LYS A 246 1.05 -9.25 -19.85
N ARG A 247 1.65 -10.16 -20.55
CA ARG A 247 1.07 -11.47 -20.83
C ARG A 247 1.39 -12.45 -19.71
N ASP A 248 0.55 -13.46 -19.52
CA ASP A 248 0.75 -14.50 -18.50
C ASP A 248 2.00 -15.36 -18.73
N ASP A 249 2.49 -15.44 -19.98
CA ASP A 249 3.70 -16.16 -20.34
C ASP A 249 4.98 -15.29 -20.35
N ASP A 250 4.90 -14.07 -19.86
CA ASP A 250 6.07 -13.19 -19.71
C ASP A 250 7.09 -13.81 -18.74
N PRO A 251 8.38 -13.83 -19.08
CA PRO A 251 9.40 -14.49 -18.27
C PRO A 251 9.82 -13.72 -17.03
N THR A 252 9.23 -12.55 -16.73
CA THR A 252 9.54 -11.72 -15.56
C THR A 252 8.41 -11.69 -14.56
N TYR A 253 8.73 -11.49 -13.28
CA TYR A 253 7.72 -11.24 -12.26
C TYR A 253 6.85 -10.02 -12.61
N GLY A 254 5.58 -10.04 -12.24
CA GLY A 254 4.66 -8.92 -12.37
C GLY A 254 3.66 -8.88 -11.23
N TRP A 255 3.21 -7.69 -10.87
CA TRP A 255 2.08 -7.49 -9.99
C TRP A 255 0.77 -7.78 -10.71
N ASP A 256 -0.29 -8.10 -9.99
CA ASP A 256 -1.59 -8.44 -10.56
C ASP A 256 -2.13 -7.35 -11.50
N ASN A 257 -1.87 -6.08 -11.21
CA ASN A 257 -2.30 -4.94 -12.05
C ASN A 257 -1.53 -4.80 -13.37
N GLU A 258 -0.45 -5.56 -13.57
CA GLU A 258 0.34 -5.55 -14.81
C GLU A 258 -0.23 -6.49 -15.86
N TYR A 259 -0.96 -7.57 -15.43
CA TYR A 259 -1.45 -8.60 -16.33
C TYR A 259 -2.72 -8.18 -17.08
N GLY A 260 -2.79 -8.64 -18.31
CA GLY A 260 -3.75 -8.25 -19.33
C GLY A 260 -3.09 -7.47 -20.44
N THR A 261 -3.80 -7.29 -21.54
CA THR A 261 -3.28 -6.55 -22.71
C THR A 261 -4.33 -5.58 -23.23
N GLU A 262 -3.91 -4.37 -23.54
CA GLU A 262 -4.74 -3.34 -24.13
C GLU A 262 -4.04 -2.71 -25.34
N GLU A 263 -4.70 -2.71 -26.51
CA GLU A 263 -4.25 -2.01 -27.70
C GLU A 263 -4.74 -0.56 -27.67
N VAL A 264 -3.81 0.40 -27.62
CA VAL A 264 -4.11 1.84 -27.63
C VAL A 264 -3.59 2.47 -28.92
N ARG A 265 -4.48 3.16 -29.62
CA ARG A 265 -4.13 3.91 -30.85
C ARG A 265 -3.90 5.37 -30.50
N LEU A 266 -2.66 5.79 -30.64
CA LEU A 266 -2.25 7.18 -30.44
C LEU A 266 -2.20 7.93 -31.75
N SER A 267 -2.79 9.11 -31.79
CA SER A 267 -2.49 10.13 -32.79
C SER A 267 -1.05 10.61 -32.65
N GLY A 268 -0.52 11.27 -33.69
CA GLY A 268 0.78 11.93 -33.55
C GLY A 268 0.73 13.02 -32.50
N PHE A 269 1.77 13.11 -31.70
CA PHE A 269 1.93 14.10 -30.63
C PHE A 269 3.36 14.62 -30.59
N SER A 270 3.61 15.67 -29.82
CA SER A 270 5.00 16.12 -29.55
C SER A 270 5.30 15.93 -28.06
N ALA A 271 6.50 15.47 -27.74
CA ALA A 271 6.94 15.34 -26.35
C ALA A 271 8.20 16.19 -26.12
N ALA A 272 8.37 16.74 -24.95
CA ALA A 272 9.60 17.41 -24.57
C ALA A 272 10.77 16.41 -24.62
N ARG A 273 11.88 16.83 -25.24
CA ARG A 273 13.07 16.00 -25.39
C ARG A 273 13.58 15.46 -24.07
N GLN A 274 13.51 16.28 -23.04
CA GLN A 274 14.01 16.01 -21.69
C GLN A 274 12.88 16.07 -20.68
N LEU A 275 13.14 15.59 -19.46
CA LEU A 275 12.32 15.91 -18.29
C LEU A 275 12.38 17.42 -18.03
N VAL A 276 11.33 17.97 -17.43
CA VAL A 276 11.35 19.37 -16.99
C VAL A 276 12.45 19.56 -15.96
N SER A 277 13.35 20.49 -16.24
CA SER A 277 14.50 20.78 -15.41
C SER A 277 14.15 21.70 -14.24
N ASN A 278 15.02 21.72 -13.21
CA ASN A 278 14.90 22.70 -12.11
C ASN A 278 14.89 24.15 -12.65
N GLY A 279 15.67 24.45 -13.70
CA GLY A 279 15.68 25.77 -14.33
C GLY A 279 14.32 26.15 -14.92
N GLU A 280 13.71 25.25 -15.69
CA GLU A 280 12.36 25.46 -16.25
C GLU A 280 11.30 25.60 -15.16
N PHE A 281 11.43 24.88 -14.05
CA PHE A 281 10.49 24.97 -12.95
C PHE A 281 10.66 26.26 -12.11
N LEU A 282 11.87 26.81 -12.05
CA LEU A 282 12.11 28.15 -11.46
C LEU A 282 11.35 29.25 -12.21
N GLU A 283 11.18 29.14 -13.53
CA GLU A 283 10.34 30.07 -14.31
C GLU A 283 8.89 30.08 -13.80
N PHE A 284 8.33 28.90 -13.52
CA PHE A 284 6.99 28.75 -12.95
C PHE A 284 6.87 29.41 -11.56
N ILE A 285 7.88 29.19 -10.69
CA ILE A 285 7.91 29.83 -9.37
C ILE A 285 8.00 31.35 -9.50
N ALA A 286 8.89 31.85 -10.38
CA ALA A 286 9.07 33.29 -10.61
C ALA A 286 7.80 33.95 -11.20
N ALA A 287 7.03 33.20 -11.99
CA ALA A 287 5.72 33.64 -12.50
C ALA A 287 4.59 33.62 -11.46
N GLY A 288 4.90 33.26 -10.18
CA GLY A 288 3.91 33.20 -9.12
C GLY A 288 3.10 31.90 -9.08
N GLY A 289 3.60 30.82 -9.67
CA GLY A 289 2.87 29.56 -9.88
C GLY A 289 2.26 28.94 -8.62
N TYR A 290 2.91 29.08 -7.46
CA TYR A 290 2.34 28.63 -6.17
C TYR A 290 1.35 29.61 -5.53
N ALA A 291 1.31 30.85 -6.00
CA ALA A 291 0.43 31.89 -5.47
C ALA A 291 -0.87 32.03 -6.28
N ASP A 292 -0.83 31.69 -7.55
CA ASP A 292 -1.99 31.75 -8.46
C ASP A 292 -2.76 30.43 -8.46
N GLU A 293 -3.86 30.38 -7.71
CA GLU A 293 -4.72 29.20 -7.59
C GLU A 293 -5.37 28.76 -8.93
N SER A 294 -5.36 29.61 -9.97
CA SER A 294 -5.96 29.30 -11.29
C SER A 294 -5.23 28.17 -12.04
N PHE A 295 -3.96 27.94 -11.73
CA PHE A 295 -3.19 26.84 -12.30
C PHE A 295 -3.46 25.50 -11.64
N TRP A 296 -4.07 25.48 -10.46
CA TRP A 296 -4.25 24.29 -9.64
C TRP A 296 -5.64 23.68 -9.80
N THR A 297 -5.69 22.36 -9.86
CA THR A 297 -6.95 21.61 -9.74
C THR A 297 -7.59 21.86 -8.37
N GLU A 298 -8.84 21.46 -8.18
CA GLU A 298 -9.49 21.56 -6.86
C GLU A 298 -8.71 20.80 -5.78
N GLU A 299 -8.26 19.57 -6.07
CA GLU A 299 -7.40 18.77 -5.22
C GLU A 299 -6.08 19.51 -4.93
N GLY A 300 -5.46 20.10 -5.96
CA GLY A 300 -4.23 20.87 -5.83
C GLY A 300 -4.39 22.11 -4.94
N ARG A 301 -5.51 22.82 -5.01
CA ARG A 301 -5.83 23.94 -4.11
C ARG A 301 -6.01 23.47 -2.67
N GLY A 302 -6.67 22.31 -2.46
CA GLY A 302 -6.77 21.68 -1.14
C GLY A 302 -5.39 21.35 -0.55
N TRP A 303 -4.52 20.74 -1.35
CA TRP A 303 -3.15 20.42 -0.98
C TRP A 303 -2.31 21.67 -0.65
N LEU A 304 -2.42 22.75 -1.44
CA LEU A 304 -1.74 24.04 -1.16
C LEU A 304 -2.17 24.64 0.19
N ARG A 305 -3.47 24.62 0.46
CA ARG A 305 -4.00 25.14 1.75
C ARG A 305 -3.49 24.34 2.94
N TYR A 306 -3.41 23.02 2.80
CA TYR A 306 -2.89 22.12 3.83
C TYR A 306 -1.38 22.30 4.06
N THR A 307 -0.58 22.20 3.00
CA THR A 307 0.89 22.20 3.09
C THR A 307 1.50 23.61 3.18
N LYS A 308 0.79 24.61 2.67
CA LYS A 308 1.30 25.98 2.46
C LYS A 308 2.61 26.02 1.64
N ALA A 309 2.74 25.05 0.71
CA ALA A 309 3.91 24.91 -0.14
C ALA A 309 4.12 26.17 -1.00
N LYS A 310 5.38 26.53 -1.22
CA LYS A 310 5.82 27.65 -2.04
C LYS A 310 6.90 27.28 -3.04
N HIS A 311 7.37 26.04 -2.99
CA HIS A 311 8.41 25.47 -3.83
C HIS A 311 8.41 23.93 -3.70
N PRO A 312 9.11 23.20 -4.59
CA PRO A 312 9.27 21.75 -4.50
C PRO A 312 9.81 21.27 -3.15
N ARG A 313 9.37 20.12 -2.70
CA ARG A 313 9.68 19.55 -1.37
C ARG A 313 11.19 19.38 -1.11
N PHE A 314 11.94 19.00 -2.14
CA PHE A 314 13.37 18.74 -2.02
C PHE A 314 14.24 19.99 -2.27
N TRP A 315 13.64 21.15 -2.43
CA TRP A 315 14.38 22.41 -2.47
C TRP A 315 14.44 23.06 -1.10
N ARG A 316 15.51 23.81 -0.87
CA ARG A 316 15.73 24.61 0.35
C ARG A 316 16.09 26.03 -0.07
N ARG A 317 15.55 26.98 0.67
CA ARG A 317 15.93 28.38 0.49
C ARG A 317 17.14 28.70 1.37
N ASP A 318 18.19 29.29 0.78
CA ASP A 318 19.39 29.75 1.48
C ASP A 318 19.63 31.22 1.08
N GLY A 319 19.08 32.14 1.86
CA GLY A 319 19.01 33.56 1.52
C GLY A 319 18.22 33.76 0.22
N GLU A 320 18.90 34.31 -0.80
CA GLU A 320 18.32 34.50 -2.16
C GLU A 320 18.57 33.33 -3.10
N THR A 321 19.36 32.36 -2.69
CA THR A 321 19.73 31.19 -3.50
C THR A 321 18.89 29.97 -3.17
N TRP A 322 18.88 29.01 -4.10
CA TRP A 322 18.22 27.74 -3.91
C TRP A 322 19.25 26.62 -3.79
N ARG A 323 18.93 25.65 -2.95
CA ARG A 323 19.70 24.41 -2.79
C ARG A 323 18.80 23.22 -3.03
N GLN A 324 19.37 22.15 -3.57
CA GLN A 324 18.71 20.84 -3.69
C GLN A 324 19.16 19.91 -2.58
N ARG A 325 18.19 19.28 -1.93
CA ARG A 325 18.37 18.23 -0.92
C ARG A 325 18.50 16.87 -1.62
N ASN A 326 19.67 16.28 -1.58
CA ASN A 326 19.92 14.89 -1.95
C ASN A 326 19.79 13.97 -0.73
N LEU A 327 20.09 12.68 -0.85
CA LEU A 327 19.98 11.73 0.25
C LEU A 327 20.86 12.14 1.45
N LEU A 328 22.13 12.47 1.22
CA LEU A 328 23.13 12.73 2.28
C LEU A 328 23.71 14.14 2.31
N ASP A 329 23.31 15.01 1.38
CA ASP A 329 23.82 16.38 1.32
C ASP A 329 22.83 17.38 0.74
N GLU A 330 23.22 18.65 0.77
CA GLU A 330 22.56 19.75 0.08
C GLU A 330 23.57 20.47 -0.81
N ILE A 331 23.25 20.59 -2.09
CA ILE A 331 24.09 21.27 -3.08
C ILE A 331 23.38 22.52 -3.61
N PRO A 332 24.10 23.51 -4.19
CA PRO A 332 23.46 24.55 -4.97
C PRO A 332 22.50 23.93 -5.98
N LEU A 333 21.34 24.51 -6.20
CA LEU A 333 20.31 23.94 -7.08
C LEU A 333 20.85 23.76 -8.51
N PRO A 334 20.99 22.52 -9.03
CA PRO A 334 21.46 22.28 -10.38
C PRO A 334 20.32 22.60 -11.36
N LEU A 335 20.52 23.59 -12.22
CA LEU A 335 19.47 24.06 -13.13
C LEU A 335 19.13 23.06 -14.25
N ASP A 336 20.06 22.17 -14.56
CA ASP A 336 19.98 21.14 -15.59
C ASP A 336 19.57 19.74 -15.07
N TRP A 337 19.24 19.61 -13.77
CA TRP A 337 18.70 18.37 -13.24
C TRP A 337 17.17 18.36 -13.30
N PRO A 338 16.50 17.19 -13.34
CA PRO A 338 15.05 17.13 -13.32
C PRO A 338 14.49 17.71 -12.02
N VAL A 339 13.39 18.45 -12.13
CA VAL A 339 12.64 18.83 -10.93
C VAL A 339 11.95 17.61 -10.34
N GLU A 340 12.09 17.41 -9.04
CA GLU A 340 11.42 16.31 -8.30
C GLU A 340 10.24 16.90 -7.50
N ILE A 341 9.04 16.53 -7.92
CA ILE A 341 7.76 17.10 -7.46
C ILE A 341 6.66 16.05 -7.42
N ASN A 342 5.52 16.38 -6.82
CA ASN A 342 4.34 15.56 -6.88
C ASN A 342 3.51 15.81 -8.17
N CYS A 343 2.48 14.97 -8.38
CA CYS A 343 1.65 15.06 -9.59
C CYS A 343 0.86 16.38 -9.68
N LEU A 344 0.39 16.92 -8.54
CA LEU A 344 -0.38 18.16 -8.50
C LEU A 344 0.47 19.37 -8.95
N GLU A 345 1.74 19.41 -8.53
CA GLU A 345 2.71 20.41 -8.95
C GLU A 345 3.01 20.31 -10.47
N ALA A 346 3.14 19.08 -10.96
CA ALA A 346 3.35 18.84 -12.40
C ALA A 346 2.14 19.28 -13.25
N GLN A 347 0.93 19.02 -12.79
CA GLN A 347 -0.31 19.47 -13.43
C GLN A 347 -0.41 21.00 -13.44
N ALA A 348 -0.06 21.64 -12.32
CA ALA A 348 -0.09 23.11 -12.21
C ALA A 348 0.93 23.77 -13.17
N TRP A 349 2.14 23.21 -13.26
CA TRP A 349 3.14 23.67 -14.23
C TRP A 349 2.64 23.54 -15.68
N CYS A 350 2.00 22.41 -16.03
CA CYS A 350 1.41 22.21 -17.35
C CYS A 350 0.31 23.25 -17.64
N ALA A 351 -0.54 23.56 -16.66
CA ALA A 351 -1.60 24.56 -16.79
C ALA A 351 -1.02 25.95 -17.02
N TRP A 352 0.00 26.35 -16.24
CA TRP A 352 0.73 27.60 -16.43
C TRP A 352 1.38 27.68 -17.82
N LYS A 353 2.11 26.63 -18.22
CA LYS A 353 2.83 26.64 -19.52
C LYS A 353 1.86 26.68 -20.70
N ARG A 354 0.70 26.00 -20.56
CA ARG A 354 -0.40 26.08 -21.54
C ARG A 354 -0.92 27.51 -21.69
N GLN A 355 -1.15 28.20 -20.59
CA GLN A 355 -1.59 29.60 -20.62
C GLN A 355 -0.53 30.51 -21.24
N ALA A 356 0.74 30.32 -20.90
CA ALA A 356 1.84 31.14 -21.38
C ALA A 356 2.13 30.96 -22.89
N THR A 357 1.90 29.74 -23.41
CA THR A 357 2.28 29.43 -24.82
C THR A 357 1.09 29.27 -25.78
N GLY A 358 -0.12 29.08 -25.29
CA GLY A 358 -1.29 28.72 -26.09
C GLY A 358 -1.29 27.28 -26.64
N LEU A 359 -0.27 26.47 -26.32
CA LEU A 359 -0.16 25.07 -26.75
C LEU A 359 -0.89 24.16 -25.79
N ASN A 360 -1.45 23.03 -26.27
CA ASN A 360 -2.14 22.04 -25.43
C ASN A 360 -1.14 21.15 -24.67
N ILE A 361 -0.43 21.78 -23.73
CA ILE A 361 0.61 21.12 -22.91
C ILE A 361 -0.04 20.40 -21.73
N GLN A 362 0.32 19.12 -21.54
CA GLN A 362 -0.21 18.27 -20.47
C GLN A 362 0.74 17.14 -20.10
N LEU A 363 0.45 16.41 -19.02
CA LEU A 363 1.16 15.18 -18.69
C LEU A 363 0.85 14.08 -19.72
N PRO A 364 1.79 13.16 -20.01
CA PRO A 364 1.54 12.01 -20.86
C PRO A 364 0.53 11.06 -20.21
N THR A 365 -0.17 10.25 -21.01
CA THR A 365 -0.79 9.03 -20.54
C THR A 365 0.23 7.90 -20.43
N GLU A 366 -0.14 6.77 -19.80
CA GLU A 366 0.64 5.53 -19.83
C GLU A 366 0.99 5.14 -21.27
N ALA A 367 0.02 5.22 -22.19
CA ALA A 367 0.22 4.89 -23.60
C ALA A 367 1.21 5.83 -24.30
N HIS A 368 1.20 7.13 -24.00
CA HIS A 368 2.18 8.08 -24.54
C HIS A 368 3.60 7.72 -24.06
N TRP A 369 3.78 7.44 -22.78
CA TRP A 369 5.07 7.00 -22.26
C TRP A 369 5.52 5.68 -22.92
N GLN A 370 4.61 4.72 -23.06
CA GLN A 370 4.92 3.45 -23.74
C GLN A 370 5.34 3.65 -25.20
N ALA A 371 4.77 4.65 -25.88
CA ALA A 371 5.20 5.01 -27.24
C ALA A 371 6.66 5.52 -27.29
N LEU A 372 7.09 6.27 -26.29
CA LEU A 372 8.50 6.70 -26.16
C LEU A 372 9.39 5.51 -25.83
N ARG A 373 8.95 4.65 -24.90
CA ARG A 373 9.69 3.48 -24.42
C ARG A 373 9.90 2.44 -25.51
N ALA A 374 8.92 2.25 -26.40
CA ALA A 374 9.01 1.29 -27.51
C ALA A 374 10.12 1.61 -28.53
N GLY A 375 10.68 2.82 -28.50
CA GLY A 375 11.84 3.20 -29.31
C GLY A 375 13.19 2.79 -28.70
N ILE A 376 13.20 2.18 -27.53
CA ILE A 376 14.43 1.81 -26.81
C ILE A 376 14.57 0.30 -26.82
N GLU A 377 15.52 -0.20 -27.62
CA GLU A 377 15.90 -1.59 -27.60
C GLU A 377 16.79 -1.86 -26.39
N THR A 378 16.30 -2.60 -25.41
CA THR A 378 17.05 -3.02 -24.25
C THR A 378 16.45 -4.31 -23.70
N ASP A 379 17.32 -5.19 -23.27
CA ASP A 379 16.97 -6.44 -22.59
C ASP A 379 16.68 -6.13 -21.11
N GLN A 380 15.45 -5.85 -20.83
CA GLN A 380 15.04 -5.34 -19.51
C GLN A 380 14.69 -6.47 -18.55
N PRO A 381 15.07 -6.27 -17.30
CA PRO A 381 16.07 -5.35 -16.76
C PRO A 381 17.47 -6.00 -16.69
N ARG A 382 17.79 -6.88 -17.63
CA ARG A 382 19.02 -7.70 -17.67
C ARG A 382 20.11 -7.12 -18.58
N TRP A 383 20.08 -5.82 -18.80
CA TRP A 383 21.14 -5.12 -19.54
C TRP A 383 22.53 -5.31 -18.90
N ASP A 384 23.57 -5.42 -19.69
CA ASP A 384 24.96 -5.47 -19.22
C ASP A 384 25.38 -4.14 -18.61
N LYS A 385 24.88 -3.03 -19.18
CA LYS A 385 25.09 -1.67 -18.73
C LYS A 385 23.74 -0.97 -18.67
N ALA A 386 23.43 -0.33 -17.54
CA ALA A 386 22.20 0.41 -17.36
C ALA A 386 22.01 1.46 -18.47
N PRO A 387 20.82 1.53 -19.08
CA PRO A 387 20.55 2.48 -20.17
C PRO A 387 20.46 3.93 -19.70
N GLY A 388 20.30 4.15 -18.39
CA GLY A 388 20.17 5.44 -17.74
C GLY A 388 20.66 5.39 -16.30
N ASN A 389 20.38 6.43 -15.54
CA ASN A 389 20.64 6.47 -14.11
C ASN A 389 19.55 5.71 -13.36
N ILE A 390 19.70 4.40 -13.23
CA ILE A 390 18.75 3.46 -12.64
C ILE A 390 19.50 2.34 -11.92
N ASN A 391 18.83 1.60 -11.06
CA ASN A 391 19.33 0.41 -10.37
C ASN A 391 20.57 0.70 -9.50
N LEU A 392 20.77 1.93 -9.01
CA LEU A 392 21.93 2.39 -8.26
C LEU A 392 23.28 2.08 -8.95
N GLU A 393 23.30 1.85 -10.25
CA GLU A 393 24.52 1.53 -10.97
C GLU A 393 25.43 2.76 -11.18
N LEU A 394 24.87 3.96 -11.15
CA LEU A 394 25.60 5.19 -11.42
C LEU A 394 25.59 6.16 -10.23
N PHE A 395 24.43 6.73 -9.89
CA PHE A 395 24.31 7.73 -8.84
C PHE A 395 23.14 7.44 -7.92
N ALA A 396 23.31 7.76 -6.64
CA ALA A 396 22.22 7.77 -5.64
C ALA A 396 21.61 9.19 -5.53
N SER A 397 21.34 9.80 -6.64
CA SER A 397 20.67 11.08 -6.82
C SER A 397 20.23 11.23 -8.26
N SER A 398 19.36 12.19 -8.56
CA SER A 398 19.18 12.65 -9.94
C SER A 398 20.46 13.23 -10.52
N CYS A 399 20.50 13.45 -11.84
CA CYS A 399 21.65 13.95 -12.60
C CYS A 399 21.16 14.77 -13.83
N PRO A 400 22.04 15.43 -14.60
CA PRO A 400 21.62 16.27 -15.73
C PRO A 400 20.67 15.58 -16.69
N VAL A 401 19.55 16.25 -17.04
CA VAL A 401 18.49 15.72 -17.93
C VAL A 401 18.95 15.46 -19.37
N THR A 402 20.17 15.85 -19.72
CA THR A 402 20.76 15.62 -21.05
C THR A 402 21.74 14.45 -21.09
N LYS A 403 21.98 13.80 -19.93
CA LYS A 403 23.10 12.87 -19.75
C LYS A 403 22.88 11.53 -20.46
N PHE A 404 21.66 11.06 -20.57
CA PHE A 404 21.33 9.72 -21.10
C PHE A 404 20.37 9.82 -22.30
N PRO A 405 20.90 10.08 -23.53
CA PRO A 405 20.10 9.98 -24.73
C PRO A 405 19.58 8.55 -24.94
N GLN A 406 18.28 8.40 -25.28
CA GLN A 406 17.59 7.12 -25.37
C GLN A 406 16.41 7.17 -26.34
N GLY A 407 16.34 6.23 -27.25
CA GLY A 407 15.13 5.95 -28.01
C GLY A 407 14.93 6.77 -29.28
N LEU A 408 13.74 7.29 -29.48
CA LEU A 408 13.38 8.02 -30.70
C LEU A 408 14.16 9.32 -30.82
N GLN A 409 14.54 9.64 -32.05
CA GLN A 409 15.29 10.86 -32.39
C GLN A 409 14.74 11.55 -33.63
N ASP A 410 14.96 12.85 -33.74
CA ASP A 410 14.75 13.65 -34.93
C ASP A 410 15.89 14.68 -35.10
N SER A 411 15.72 15.68 -36.01
CA SER A 411 16.72 16.71 -36.23
C SER A 411 17.04 17.58 -35.00
N ARG A 412 16.20 17.55 -33.97
CA ARG A 412 16.33 18.27 -32.68
C ARG A 412 17.04 17.43 -31.61
N GLY A 413 17.34 16.16 -31.89
CA GLY A 413 18.09 15.25 -31.06
C GLY A 413 17.28 14.03 -30.62
N GLU A 414 17.87 13.23 -29.77
CA GLU A 414 17.29 12.00 -29.18
C GLU A 414 16.63 12.31 -27.84
N PHE A 415 15.54 11.62 -27.50
CA PHE A 415 14.95 11.72 -26.15
C PHE A 415 15.99 11.35 -25.09
N CYS A 416 15.90 11.98 -23.93
CA CYS A 416 16.76 11.66 -22.77
C CYS A 416 15.89 11.18 -21.62
N ASP A 417 16.44 10.30 -20.77
CA ASP A 417 15.81 9.86 -19.52
C ASP A 417 14.37 9.31 -19.68
N VAL A 418 14.12 8.52 -20.72
CA VAL A 418 12.87 7.74 -20.82
C VAL A 418 12.88 6.63 -19.77
N ILE A 419 14.08 6.08 -19.49
CA ILE A 419 14.36 5.10 -18.44
C ILE A 419 15.33 5.73 -17.45
N GLY A 420 14.95 5.72 -16.17
CA GLY A 420 15.83 6.13 -15.08
C GLY A 420 15.83 7.64 -14.83
N ASN A 421 16.78 8.08 -14.02
CA ASN A 421 16.95 9.38 -13.44
C ASN A 421 15.89 9.68 -12.38
N VAL A 422 14.66 9.98 -12.77
CA VAL A 422 13.49 10.07 -11.89
C VAL A 422 12.27 9.46 -12.57
N TRP A 423 11.34 8.93 -11.79
CA TRP A 423 10.03 8.53 -12.29
C TRP A 423 9.32 9.67 -12.98
N GLN A 424 8.47 9.35 -13.93
CA GLN A 424 7.70 10.32 -14.71
C GLN A 424 6.22 10.20 -14.38
N TRP A 425 5.64 11.24 -13.78
CA TRP A 425 4.20 11.32 -13.55
C TRP A 425 3.43 11.27 -14.86
N THR A 426 2.37 10.46 -14.87
CA THR A 426 1.39 10.45 -15.95
C THR A 426 0.06 11.05 -15.49
N ARG A 427 -0.81 11.40 -16.46
CA ARG A 427 -2.19 11.77 -16.14
C ARG A 427 -3.13 10.58 -16.02
N THR A 428 -2.65 9.35 -16.26
CA THR A 428 -3.45 8.13 -16.20
C THR A 428 -3.63 7.69 -14.76
N PRO A 429 -4.86 7.69 -14.21
CA PRO A 429 -5.15 6.95 -12.99
C PRO A 429 -4.94 5.46 -13.25
N ILE A 430 -4.40 4.75 -12.27
CA ILE A 430 -4.29 3.30 -12.41
C ILE A 430 -5.68 2.67 -12.42
N MET A 431 -5.90 1.79 -13.39
CA MET A 431 -7.13 1.03 -13.54
C MET A 431 -6.76 -0.39 -13.98
N PRO A 432 -7.59 -1.39 -13.65
CA PRO A 432 -7.33 -2.76 -14.07
C PRO A 432 -7.47 -2.91 -15.59
N PHE A 433 -6.69 -3.80 -16.18
CA PHE A 433 -6.92 -4.26 -17.54
C PHE A 433 -8.16 -5.17 -17.60
N LYS A 434 -8.71 -5.32 -18.81
CA LYS A 434 -9.82 -6.25 -19.01
C LYS A 434 -9.39 -7.68 -18.64
N GLY A 435 -10.19 -8.35 -17.80
CA GLY A 435 -9.88 -9.69 -17.30
C GLY A 435 -8.92 -9.69 -16.10
N PHE A 436 -8.76 -8.58 -15.43
CA PHE A 436 -7.99 -8.49 -14.19
C PHE A 436 -8.49 -9.49 -13.15
N GLU A 437 -7.54 -10.19 -12.55
CA GLU A 437 -7.77 -11.08 -11.42
C GLU A 437 -6.83 -10.68 -10.28
N VAL A 438 -7.41 -10.41 -9.11
CA VAL A 438 -6.61 -10.07 -7.92
C VAL A 438 -5.78 -11.27 -7.47
N HIS A 439 -4.52 -11.03 -7.13
CA HIS A 439 -3.68 -12.11 -6.60
C HIS A 439 -4.17 -12.52 -5.19
N PRO A 440 -4.54 -13.81 -4.96
CA PRO A 440 -5.24 -14.24 -3.73
C PRO A 440 -4.42 -14.06 -2.44
N LEU A 441 -3.10 -13.92 -2.54
CA LEU A 441 -2.22 -13.72 -1.38
C LEU A 441 -1.91 -12.25 -1.11
N TYR A 442 -2.25 -11.32 -2.02
CA TYR A 442 -2.01 -9.89 -1.83
C TYR A 442 -3.10 -9.04 -2.48
N ASP A 443 -4.27 -9.14 -1.95
CA ASP A 443 -5.48 -8.49 -2.40
C ASP A 443 -5.53 -6.97 -2.11
N ASP A 444 -4.72 -6.50 -1.16
CA ASP A 444 -4.62 -5.08 -0.80
C ASP A 444 -3.54 -4.31 -1.57
N PHE A 445 -2.92 -4.88 -2.61
CA PHE A 445 -1.91 -4.17 -3.40
C PHE A 445 -2.51 -3.24 -4.45
N SER A 446 -3.31 -3.77 -5.36
CA SER A 446 -3.79 -3.05 -6.53
C SER A 446 -5.19 -2.47 -6.36
N VAL A 447 -6.11 -3.25 -5.83
CA VAL A 447 -7.52 -2.87 -5.73
C VAL A 447 -7.75 -1.55 -4.99
N PRO A 448 -7.09 -1.27 -3.85
CA PRO A 448 -7.26 0.01 -3.15
C PRO A 448 -6.81 1.23 -3.98
N THR A 449 -5.93 1.04 -4.95
CA THR A 449 -5.42 2.13 -5.80
C THR A 449 -6.33 2.44 -7.00
N PHE A 450 -7.33 1.60 -7.29
CA PHE A 450 -8.29 1.80 -8.40
C PHE A 450 -9.40 2.80 -8.04
N ASP A 451 -9.05 3.91 -7.42
CA ASP A 451 -9.96 4.92 -6.88
C ASP A 451 -10.03 6.21 -7.73
N GLY A 452 -9.31 6.24 -8.85
CA GLY A 452 -9.20 7.42 -9.69
C GLY A 452 -8.32 8.55 -9.11
N ARG A 453 -7.69 8.33 -7.94
CA ARG A 453 -6.85 9.31 -7.23
C ARG A 453 -5.36 8.94 -7.22
N HIS A 454 -5.03 7.71 -7.61
CA HIS A 454 -3.66 7.23 -7.76
C HIS A 454 -3.26 7.31 -9.23
N ASN A 455 -2.26 8.12 -9.53
CA ASN A 455 -1.72 8.25 -10.88
C ASN A 455 -0.48 7.38 -11.07
N LEU A 456 -0.39 6.77 -12.25
CA LEU A 456 0.78 5.98 -12.64
C LEU A 456 2.02 6.84 -12.77
N ILE A 457 3.13 6.30 -12.29
CA ILE A 457 4.49 6.76 -12.58
C ILE A 457 5.20 5.74 -13.45
N LYS A 458 6.05 6.19 -14.37
CA LYS A 458 6.73 5.33 -15.35
C LYS A 458 8.21 5.67 -15.47
N GLY A 459 9.01 4.70 -15.87
CA GLY A 459 10.41 4.89 -16.25
C GLY A 459 11.45 4.52 -15.20
N GLY A 460 11.09 4.46 -13.95
CA GLY A 460 12.01 4.21 -12.84
C GLY A 460 12.82 5.43 -12.43
N SER A 461 13.25 5.45 -11.16
CA SER A 461 14.18 6.45 -10.63
C SER A 461 15.61 5.88 -10.55
N TRP A 462 16.54 6.69 -10.07
CA TRP A 462 17.93 6.28 -9.85
C TRP A 462 18.08 5.08 -8.89
N ILE A 463 17.10 4.85 -8.00
CA ILE A 463 17.08 3.73 -7.04
C ILE A 463 16.13 2.59 -7.44
N ALA A 464 15.24 2.81 -8.40
CA ALA A 464 14.32 1.80 -8.88
C ALA A 464 15.05 0.54 -9.37
N THR A 465 14.65 -0.62 -8.89
CA THR A 465 15.34 -1.90 -9.11
C THR A 465 14.33 -3.03 -9.38
N GLY A 466 14.81 -4.17 -9.88
CA GLY A 466 13.95 -5.34 -10.09
C GLY A 466 12.79 -5.10 -11.03
N ASN A 467 11.58 -5.47 -10.62
CA ASN A 467 10.34 -5.29 -11.40
C ASN A 467 10.07 -3.81 -11.72
N GLU A 468 10.45 -2.87 -10.85
CA GLU A 468 10.24 -1.45 -11.07
C GLU A 468 10.91 -0.93 -12.36
N ALA A 469 11.98 -1.58 -12.81
CA ALA A 469 12.71 -1.19 -14.01
C ALA A 469 12.09 -1.72 -15.33
N LEU A 470 11.01 -2.50 -15.26
CA LEU A 470 10.33 -3.06 -16.43
C LEU A 470 9.44 -2.03 -17.14
N ALA A 471 9.26 -2.19 -18.44
CA ALA A 471 8.31 -1.37 -19.20
C ALA A 471 6.85 -1.65 -18.81
N SER A 472 6.53 -2.88 -18.39
CA SER A 472 5.22 -3.31 -17.93
C SER A 472 4.88 -2.81 -16.53
N SER A 473 5.87 -2.39 -15.73
CA SER A 473 5.65 -2.00 -14.33
C SER A 473 4.60 -0.90 -14.21
N ARG A 474 3.68 -1.05 -13.24
CA ARG A 474 2.56 -0.14 -13.02
C ARG A 474 2.49 0.22 -11.55
N TYR A 475 3.29 1.22 -11.17
CA TYR A 475 3.28 1.82 -9.85
C TYR A 475 2.46 3.10 -9.88
N ALA A 476 1.59 3.25 -8.90
CA ALA A 476 0.71 4.41 -8.80
C ALA A 476 0.69 4.94 -7.38
N PHE A 477 0.68 6.25 -7.26
CA PHE A 477 0.65 6.93 -5.97
C PHE A 477 -0.42 8.03 -5.97
N ARG A 478 -0.93 8.36 -4.79
CA ARG A 478 -1.76 9.56 -4.62
C ARG A 478 -1.01 10.77 -5.15
N ARG A 479 -1.71 11.64 -5.87
CA ARG A 479 -1.12 12.77 -6.61
C ARG A 479 -0.28 13.71 -5.75
N HIS A 480 -0.53 13.77 -4.45
CA HIS A 480 0.19 14.62 -3.51
C HIS A 480 1.44 13.96 -2.89
N PHE A 481 1.68 12.68 -3.12
CA PHE A 481 2.84 11.98 -2.56
C PHE A 481 4.12 12.33 -3.29
N TYR A 482 5.21 12.34 -2.51
CA TYR A 482 6.57 12.55 -3.02
C TYR A 482 7.30 11.23 -3.15
N GLN A 483 7.74 10.97 -4.36
CA GLN A 483 8.68 9.92 -4.72
C GLN A 483 9.90 10.61 -5.40
N HIS A 484 10.88 9.86 -5.88
CA HIS A 484 11.89 10.41 -6.77
C HIS A 484 11.29 10.59 -8.17
N ALA A 485 10.35 11.52 -8.30
CA ALA A 485 9.51 11.69 -9.48
C ALA A 485 9.49 13.12 -9.99
N GLY A 486 9.67 13.26 -11.28
CA GLY A 486 9.46 14.45 -12.06
C GLY A 486 8.45 14.20 -13.18
N PHE A 487 8.57 14.88 -14.31
CA PHE A 487 7.64 14.69 -15.42
C PHE A 487 8.22 15.12 -16.77
N ARG A 488 7.64 14.56 -17.82
CA ARG A 488 7.88 14.95 -19.22
C ARG A 488 6.57 15.47 -19.78
N PRO A 489 6.43 16.75 -20.18
CA PRO A 489 5.21 17.25 -20.78
C PRO A 489 5.10 16.83 -22.25
N ILE A 490 3.87 16.75 -22.73
CA ILE A 490 3.53 16.53 -24.13
C ILE A 490 2.64 17.66 -24.66
N ILE A 491 2.63 17.82 -25.97
CA ILE A 491 1.62 18.59 -26.72
C ILE A 491 0.76 17.56 -27.43
N ASP A 492 -0.47 17.43 -27.04
CA ASP A 492 -1.43 16.50 -27.61
C ASP A 492 -2.33 17.19 -28.63
N ALA A 493 -2.85 16.43 -29.61
CA ALA A 493 -3.75 16.97 -30.62
C ALA A 493 -5.05 17.49 -29.97
N PRO A 494 -5.63 18.60 -30.46
CA PRO A 494 -6.91 19.08 -29.96
C PRO A 494 -8.02 18.05 -30.18
N GLY A 495 -8.74 17.68 -29.13
CA GLY A 495 -9.95 16.86 -29.21
C GLY A 495 -9.77 15.36 -28.97
N HIS A 496 -8.59 14.88 -28.59
CA HIS A 496 -8.39 13.53 -28.06
C HIS A 496 -8.18 13.55 -26.56
N ASP A 497 -9.19 13.87 -25.79
CA ASP A 497 -9.29 13.40 -24.42
C ASP A 497 -9.66 11.92 -24.47
N SER A 498 -8.67 11.08 -24.78
CA SER A 498 -8.76 9.63 -24.59
C SER A 498 -8.52 9.22 -23.15
N VAL A 499 -8.86 10.09 -22.19
CA VAL A 499 -9.32 9.62 -20.89
C VAL A 499 -10.71 9.12 -21.16
N THR A 500 -10.91 7.83 -21.28
CA THR A 500 -12.21 7.22 -21.11
C THR A 500 -12.80 7.85 -19.85
N GLU A 501 -13.74 8.79 -20.03
CA GLU A 501 -14.65 9.19 -18.96
C GLU A 501 -15.17 7.89 -18.38
N GLY A 502 -14.92 7.70 -17.07
CA GLY A 502 -15.14 6.50 -16.34
C GLY A 502 -16.11 5.52 -16.99
N SER A 503 -15.59 4.52 -17.68
CA SER A 503 -16.35 3.30 -17.89
C SER A 503 -16.90 2.98 -16.51
N LYS A 504 -18.22 2.75 -16.40
CA LYS A 504 -18.86 2.33 -15.14
C LYS A 504 -17.98 1.24 -14.57
N LEU A 505 -17.19 1.59 -13.54
CA LEU A 505 -16.21 0.69 -12.97
C LEU A 505 -17.00 -0.42 -12.30
N TYR A 506 -16.94 -1.60 -12.88
CA TYR A 506 -17.48 -2.79 -12.25
C TYR A 506 -16.48 -3.25 -11.20
N GLU A 507 -16.96 -3.49 -9.99
CA GLU A 507 -16.19 -4.21 -8.99
C GLU A 507 -16.00 -5.64 -9.49
N THR A 508 -14.75 -6.07 -9.59
CA THR A 508 -14.38 -7.39 -10.13
C THR A 508 -13.85 -8.35 -9.07
N ASP A 509 -13.52 -7.86 -7.88
CA ASP A 509 -13.12 -8.72 -6.76
C ASP A 509 -14.28 -9.59 -6.30
N VAL A 510 -14.13 -10.91 -6.41
CA VAL A 510 -15.17 -11.89 -6.09
C VAL A 510 -15.62 -11.80 -4.64
N LEU A 511 -14.69 -11.55 -3.70
CA LEU A 511 -15.02 -11.45 -2.29
C LEU A 511 -15.74 -10.14 -1.99
N VAL A 512 -15.28 -9.02 -2.55
CA VAL A 512 -15.94 -7.72 -2.39
C VAL A 512 -17.34 -7.75 -3.02
N THR A 513 -17.49 -8.34 -4.20
CA THR A 513 -18.83 -8.48 -4.84
C THR A 513 -19.77 -9.34 -4.02
N GLN A 514 -19.28 -10.42 -3.42
CA GLN A 514 -20.06 -11.26 -2.52
C GLN A 514 -20.54 -10.50 -1.27
N TYR A 515 -19.65 -9.70 -0.66
CA TYR A 515 -20.00 -8.88 0.50
C TYR A 515 -20.87 -7.68 0.14
N LEU A 516 -20.70 -7.07 -1.05
CA LEU A 516 -21.64 -6.07 -1.56
C LEU A 516 -23.04 -6.66 -1.72
N ASP A 517 -23.14 -7.87 -2.28
CA ASP A 517 -24.42 -8.56 -2.41
C ASP A 517 -25.03 -8.96 -1.06
N PHE A 518 -24.21 -9.43 -0.13
CA PHE A 518 -24.64 -9.76 1.25
C PHE A 518 -25.13 -8.53 2.03
N HIS A 519 -24.43 -7.41 1.92
CA HIS A 519 -24.75 -6.19 2.67
C HIS A 519 -25.85 -5.34 2.01
N TYR A 520 -25.90 -5.29 0.68
CA TYR A 520 -26.74 -4.36 -0.06
C TYR A 520 -27.69 -5.02 -1.07
N GLY A 521 -27.51 -6.31 -1.34
CA GLY A 521 -28.35 -7.07 -2.25
C GLY A 521 -29.76 -7.33 -1.69
N PRO A 522 -30.63 -7.92 -2.49
CA PRO A 522 -31.96 -8.26 -2.07
C PRO A 522 -31.96 -9.37 -1.01
N GLU A 523 -32.98 -9.34 -0.16
CA GLU A 523 -33.21 -10.43 0.82
C GLU A 523 -33.36 -11.77 0.09
N ALA A 524 -32.71 -12.79 0.65
CA ALA A 524 -32.68 -14.14 0.08
C ALA A 524 -33.31 -15.15 1.05
N LEU A 525 -34.06 -16.12 0.51
CA LEU A 525 -34.68 -17.21 1.27
C LEU A 525 -35.60 -16.75 2.40
N GLY A 526 -36.18 -15.53 2.31
CA GLY A 526 -37.02 -14.94 3.37
C GLY A 526 -36.26 -14.47 4.61
N VAL A 527 -34.92 -14.39 4.55
CA VAL A 527 -34.06 -13.91 5.62
C VAL A 527 -33.80 -12.42 5.45
N PRO A 528 -34.04 -11.58 6.48
CA PRO A 528 -33.78 -10.14 6.42
C PRO A 528 -32.29 -9.83 6.18
N ASN A 529 -32.01 -8.63 5.67
CA ASN A 529 -30.64 -8.13 5.57
C ASN A 529 -29.97 -8.10 6.94
N PHE A 530 -28.86 -8.80 7.10
CA PHE A 530 -28.22 -9.05 8.38
C PHE A 530 -27.75 -7.77 9.09
N PRO A 531 -27.00 -6.83 8.48
CA PRO A 531 -26.62 -5.57 9.14
C PRO A 531 -27.83 -4.78 9.66
N ARG A 532 -28.90 -4.71 8.87
CA ARG A 532 -30.15 -4.05 9.27
C ARG A 532 -30.86 -4.79 10.40
N ALA A 533 -30.91 -6.12 10.36
CA ALA A 533 -31.53 -6.93 11.42
C ALA A 533 -30.78 -6.71 12.75
N CYS A 534 -29.46 -6.69 12.74
CA CYS A 534 -28.66 -6.39 13.94
C CYS A 534 -28.97 -5.00 14.51
N ALA A 535 -29.07 -3.98 13.66
CA ALA A 535 -29.40 -2.62 14.11
C ALA A 535 -30.81 -2.55 14.72
N VAL A 536 -31.80 -3.23 14.14
CA VAL A 536 -33.19 -3.32 14.66
C VAL A 536 -33.22 -3.95 16.05
N GLU A 537 -32.43 -5.00 16.28
CA GLU A 537 -32.35 -5.69 17.60
C GLU A 537 -31.66 -4.82 18.66
N VAL A 538 -30.64 -4.06 18.27
CA VAL A 538 -29.74 -3.36 19.21
C VAL A 538 -30.25 -1.96 19.58
N LEU A 539 -30.73 -1.18 18.62
CA LEU A 539 -31.09 0.23 18.83
C LEU A 539 -32.16 0.46 19.92
N PRO A 540 -33.17 -0.40 20.11
CA PRO A 540 -34.13 -0.25 21.21
C PRO A 540 -33.55 -0.40 22.62
N LEU A 541 -32.36 -1.03 22.75
CA LEU A 541 -31.71 -1.28 24.04
C LEU A 541 -30.93 -0.06 24.56
N LEU A 542 -30.72 0.96 23.71
CA LEU A 542 -30.08 2.23 24.05
C LEU A 542 -31.09 3.37 24.12
N PRO A 543 -31.12 4.15 25.20
CA PRO A 543 -31.89 5.39 25.30
C PRO A 543 -31.44 6.40 24.22
N ALA A 544 -32.33 7.30 23.80
CA ALA A 544 -32.04 8.28 22.75
C ALA A 544 -30.93 9.28 23.12
N ASP A 545 -30.79 9.60 24.40
CA ASP A 545 -29.73 10.48 24.94
C ASP A 545 -28.35 9.82 25.01
N ARG A 546 -28.25 8.53 24.68
CA ARG A 546 -27.02 7.73 24.62
C ARG A 546 -26.76 7.23 23.19
N ARG A 547 -26.89 8.10 22.19
CA ARG A 547 -26.67 7.78 20.78
C ARG A 547 -25.76 8.82 20.10
N ARG A 548 -24.70 9.21 20.80
CA ARG A 548 -23.75 10.20 20.26
C ARG A 548 -22.71 9.54 19.36
N ARG A 549 -22.02 8.50 19.86
CA ARG A 549 -20.93 7.85 19.10
C ARG A 549 -21.11 6.33 19.08
N CYS A 550 -20.97 5.75 17.90
CA CYS A 550 -20.93 4.34 17.63
C CYS A 550 -19.57 3.95 17.02
N LEU A 551 -19.05 2.78 17.36
CA LEU A 551 -17.89 2.17 16.71
C LEU A 551 -18.32 0.84 16.10
N ASP A 552 -18.18 0.71 14.80
CA ASP A 552 -18.45 -0.51 14.03
C ASP A 552 -17.12 -1.16 13.64
N ILE A 553 -16.77 -2.31 14.25
CA ILE A 553 -15.50 -3.00 14.05
C ILE A 553 -15.72 -4.25 13.22
N GLY A 554 -14.97 -4.40 12.14
CA GLY A 554 -15.21 -5.40 11.11
C GLY A 554 -16.40 -4.99 10.25
N CYS A 555 -16.47 -3.70 9.89
CA CYS A 555 -17.60 -3.11 9.19
C CYS A 555 -17.74 -3.59 7.73
N SER A 556 -16.72 -4.28 7.19
CA SER A 556 -16.70 -4.76 5.82
C SER A 556 -17.01 -3.63 4.81
N VAL A 557 -17.96 -3.81 3.91
CA VAL A 557 -18.40 -2.80 2.93
C VAL A 557 -19.35 -1.72 3.51
N GLY A 558 -19.49 -1.65 4.84
CA GLY A 558 -20.02 -0.50 5.57
C GLY A 558 -21.53 -0.44 5.79
N ARG A 559 -22.34 -1.45 5.45
CA ARG A 559 -23.80 -1.37 5.62
C ARG A 559 -24.22 -1.17 7.08
N SER A 560 -23.63 -1.86 8.03
CA SER A 560 -23.92 -1.73 9.46
C SER A 560 -23.69 -0.31 9.97
N ALA A 561 -22.58 0.32 9.55
CA ALA A 561 -22.27 1.69 9.91
C ALA A 561 -23.36 2.67 9.46
N PHE A 562 -23.88 2.53 8.22
CA PHE A 562 -24.97 3.37 7.73
C PHE A 562 -26.30 3.08 8.42
N GLU A 563 -26.57 1.84 8.82
CA GLU A 563 -27.77 1.51 9.60
C GLU A 563 -27.71 2.14 11.00
N PHE A 564 -26.56 2.10 11.67
CA PHE A 564 -26.40 2.78 12.97
C PHE A 564 -26.41 4.31 12.83
N ALA A 565 -25.92 4.86 11.73
CA ALA A 565 -25.94 6.30 11.47
C ALA A 565 -27.35 6.90 11.40
N GLN A 566 -28.41 6.09 11.25
CA GLN A 566 -29.81 6.55 11.37
C GLN A 566 -30.15 7.01 12.79
N ALA A 567 -29.41 6.56 13.79
CA ALA A 567 -29.69 6.83 15.19
C ALA A 567 -28.55 7.55 15.92
N PHE A 568 -27.30 7.45 15.43
CA PHE A 568 -26.13 8.06 16.05
C PHE A 568 -25.69 9.34 15.34
N GLU A 569 -25.16 10.29 16.11
CA GLU A 569 -24.59 11.53 15.58
C GLU A 569 -23.31 11.27 14.77
N HIS A 570 -22.53 10.25 15.18
CA HIS A 570 -21.30 9.86 14.52
C HIS A 570 -21.02 8.36 14.66
N VAL A 571 -20.57 7.73 13.57
CA VAL A 571 -20.17 6.32 13.51
C VAL A 571 -18.76 6.22 12.95
N ASP A 572 -17.85 5.70 13.75
CA ASP A 572 -16.53 5.29 13.28
C ASP A 572 -16.62 3.83 12.80
N ALA A 573 -16.25 3.57 11.57
CA ALA A 573 -16.34 2.25 10.93
C ALA A 573 -14.94 1.76 10.55
N ILE A 574 -14.55 0.61 11.10
CA ILE A 574 -13.18 0.09 10.97
C ILE A 574 -13.22 -1.32 10.40
N ASP A 575 -12.38 -1.59 9.43
CA ASP A 575 -12.08 -2.93 8.94
C ASP A 575 -10.58 -3.11 8.72
N PHE A 576 -10.11 -4.34 8.80
CA PHE A 576 -8.71 -4.66 8.50
C PHE A 576 -8.42 -4.58 7.00
N SER A 577 -9.42 -4.90 6.16
CA SER A 577 -9.30 -4.90 4.71
C SER A 577 -9.57 -3.54 4.11
N ALA A 578 -8.54 -2.95 3.53
CA ALA A 578 -8.61 -1.68 2.82
C ALA A 578 -9.61 -1.68 1.67
N ARG A 579 -9.72 -2.77 0.92
CA ARG A 579 -10.67 -2.91 -0.21
C ARG A 579 -12.14 -2.89 0.25
N PHE A 580 -12.45 -3.44 1.43
CA PHE A 580 -13.78 -3.31 2.01
C PHE A 580 -14.06 -1.88 2.43
N ILE A 581 -13.13 -1.24 3.13
CA ILE A 581 -13.21 0.17 3.53
C ILE A 581 -13.44 1.07 2.31
N GLN A 582 -12.72 0.82 1.22
CA GLN A 582 -12.85 1.61 0.00
C GLN A 582 -14.25 1.54 -0.61
N SER A 583 -14.93 0.39 -0.53
CA SER A 583 -16.33 0.28 -0.93
C SER A 583 -17.25 1.17 -0.07
N GLY A 584 -17.02 1.18 1.26
CA GLY A 584 -17.72 2.08 2.19
C GLY A 584 -17.49 3.56 1.88
N VAL A 585 -16.23 3.94 1.68
CA VAL A 585 -15.83 5.32 1.31
C VAL A 585 -16.48 5.76 -0.01
N ARG A 586 -16.44 4.91 -1.05
CA ARG A 586 -17.05 5.20 -2.34
C ARG A 586 -18.55 5.47 -2.22
N LEU A 587 -19.27 4.68 -1.42
CA LEU A 587 -20.68 4.92 -1.14
C LEU A 587 -20.89 6.21 -0.34
N GLN A 588 -20.03 6.48 0.63
CA GLN A 588 -20.05 7.70 1.44
C GLN A 588 -19.88 8.96 0.59
N GLU A 589 -18.99 8.95 -0.39
CA GLU A 589 -18.76 10.07 -1.31
C GLU A 589 -19.90 10.28 -2.32
N GLY A 590 -20.92 9.47 -2.28
CA GLY A 590 -22.11 9.55 -3.17
C GLY A 590 -21.93 8.77 -4.46
N GLY A 591 -20.93 7.87 -4.52
CA GLY A 591 -20.72 7.01 -5.66
C GLY A 591 -21.77 5.90 -5.79
N GLU A 592 -21.90 5.38 -7.01
CA GLU A 592 -22.62 4.14 -7.29
C GLU A 592 -21.58 3.05 -7.57
N ILE A 593 -21.71 1.91 -6.88
CA ILE A 593 -20.86 0.74 -7.12
C ILE A 593 -21.63 -0.21 -8.02
N HIS A 594 -21.05 -0.58 -9.17
CA HIS A 594 -21.53 -1.62 -10.05
C HIS A 594 -20.74 -2.89 -9.80
N TYR A 595 -21.41 -4.04 -9.71
CA TYR A 595 -20.79 -5.33 -9.48
C TYR A 595 -21.57 -6.44 -10.17
N GLU A 596 -20.93 -7.58 -10.37
CA GLU A 596 -21.53 -8.74 -11.00
C GLU A 596 -21.65 -9.90 -10.02
N VAL A 597 -22.78 -10.54 -9.99
CA VAL A 597 -23.07 -11.66 -9.09
C VAL A 597 -23.18 -12.95 -9.90
N PRO A 598 -22.42 -14.01 -9.55
CA PRO A 598 -22.48 -15.30 -10.25
C PRO A 598 -23.89 -15.91 -10.26
N THR A 599 -24.27 -16.44 -11.40
CA THR A 599 -25.54 -17.16 -11.55
C THR A 599 -25.32 -18.63 -11.83
N GLU A 600 -24.58 -18.96 -12.87
CA GLU A 600 -24.29 -20.35 -13.27
C GLU A 600 -23.02 -20.42 -14.10
N GLY A 601 -22.01 -21.15 -13.66
CA GLY A 601 -20.71 -21.22 -14.34
C GLY A 601 -20.08 -19.83 -14.50
N GLU A 602 -19.81 -19.40 -15.72
CA GLU A 602 -19.27 -18.08 -16.07
C GLU A 602 -20.35 -16.99 -16.22
N LEU A 603 -21.63 -17.35 -16.08
CA LEU A 603 -22.70 -16.38 -16.22
C LEU A 603 -22.91 -15.57 -14.96
N THR A 604 -23.07 -14.25 -15.13
CA THR A 604 -23.27 -13.28 -14.06
C THR A 604 -24.54 -12.45 -14.29
N VAL A 605 -24.95 -11.74 -13.27
CA VAL A 605 -25.98 -10.70 -13.36
C VAL A 605 -25.43 -9.41 -12.77
N ALA A 606 -25.57 -8.32 -13.53
CA ALA A 606 -25.13 -7.00 -13.09
C ALA A 606 -26.06 -6.45 -12.00
N ARG A 607 -25.48 -5.84 -10.99
CA ARG A 607 -26.13 -5.12 -9.90
C ARG A 607 -25.46 -3.79 -9.64
N SER A 608 -26.14 -2.92 -8.93
CA SER A 608 -25.56 -1.67 -8.46
C SER A 608 -26.14 -1.25 -7.12
N VAL A 609 -25.33 -0.55 -6.34
CA VAL A 609 -25.72 0.03 -5.07
C VAL A 609 -25.30 1.49 -4.97
N SER A 610 -26.17 2.33 -4.42
CA SER A 610 -25.87 3.68 -3.94
C SER A 610 -26.69 3.96 -2.68
N LEU A 611 -26.22 4.84 -1.83
CA LEU A 611 -26.93 5.21 -0.59
C LEU A 611 -28.25 5.94 -0.89
N GLU A 612 -28.33 6.69 -2.00
CA GLU A 612 -29.55 7.36 -2.45
C GLU A 612 -30.67 6.36 -2.74
N LYS A 613 -30.36 5.28 -3.47
CA LYS A 613 -31.32 4.21 -3.79
C LYS A 613 -31.84 3.49 -2.54
N LEU A 614 -31.05 3.49 -1.47
CA LEU A 614 -31.40 2.88 -0.18
C LEU A 614 -32.07 3.86 0.78
N GLY A 615 -32.21 5.14 0.44
CA GLY A 615 -32.71 6.19 1.33
C GLY A 615 -31.76 6.59 2.45
N LEU A 616 -30.48 6.25 2.34
CA LEU A 616 -29.44 6.49 3.34
C LEU A 616 -28.49 7.64 2.94
N GLY A 617 -28.71 8.30 1.81
CA GLY A 617 -27.82 9.32 1.27
C GLY A 617 -27.57 10.52 2.19
N ALA A 618 -28.57 10.92 3.00
CA ALA A 618 -28.42 12.01 3.98
C ALA A 618 -27.46 11.67 5.15
N LEU A 619 -27.15 10.39 5.36
CA LEU A 619 -26.32 9.91 6.48
C LEU A 619 -24.82 9.86 6.17
N ARG A 620 -24.42 10.21 4.96
CA ARG A 620 -23.02 10.14 4.50
C ARG A 620 -22.03 10.84 5.41
N THR A 621 -22.40 11.99 5.94
CA THR A 621 -21.54 12.80 6.81
C THR A 621 -21.47 12.31 8.26
N HIS A 622 -22.30 11.33 8.62
CA HIS A 622 -22.31 10.76 9.97
C HIS A 622 -21.37 9.57 10.14
N VAL A 623 -20.82 9.04 9.06
CA VAL A 623 -19.93 7.86 9.09
C VAL A 623 -18.52 8.27 8.69
N ALA A 624 -17.52 7.74 9.38
CA ALA A 624 -16.12 7.82 9.01
C ALA A 624 -15.54 6.42 8.85
N PHE A 625 -14.97 6.12 7.68
CA PHE A 625 -14.37 4.82 7.38
C PHE A 625 -12.86 4.87 7.55
N MET A 626 -12.28 3.86 8.20
CA MET A 626 -10.84 3.77 8.41
C MET A 626 -10.37 2.32 8.43
N GLN A 627 -9.20 2.07 7.86
CA GLN A 627 -8.53 0.79 8.02
C GLN A 627 -7.98 0.65 9.44
N GLY A 628 -8.11 -0.52 10.06
CA GLY A 628 -7.58 -0.76 11.40
C GLY A 628 -7.66 -2.20 11.85
N ASP A 629 -6.81 -2.53 12.83
CA ASP A 629 -6.75 -3.85 13.45
C ASP A 629 -7.58 -3.86 14.75
N ALA A 630 -8.59 -4.73 14.82
CA ALA A 630 -9.45 -4.89 15.99
C ALA A 630 -8.67 -5.30 17.24
N CYS A 631 -7.61 -6.09 17.11
CA CYS A 631 -6.76 -6.51 18.23
C CYS A 631 -5.75 -5.40 18.65
N ASN A 632 -5.59 -4.33 17.86
CA ASN A 632 -4.67 -3.24 18.14
C ASN A 632 -5.31 -1.88 17.82
N LEU A 633 -6.50 -1.63 18.36
CA LEU A 633 -7.23 -0.38 18.14
C LEU A 633 -6.46 0.82 18.65
N LYS A 634 -6.38 1.87 17.83
CA LYS A 634 -5.80 3.17 18.21
C LYS A 634 -6.47 3.73 19.47
N THR A 635 -5.71 4.45 20.30
CA THR A 635 -6.21 5.00 21.59
C THR A 635 -7.29 6.07 21.40
N LEU A 636 -7.38 6.69 20.22
CA LEU A 636 -8.43 7.67 19.91
C LEU A 636 -9.83 7.05 19.88
N TYR A 637 -9.94 5.74 19.56
CA TYR A 637 -11.21 5.03 19.54
C TYR A 637 -11.68 4.73 20.96
N THR A 638 -12.22 5.72 21.62
CA THR A 638 -12.74 5.65 22.98
C THR A 638 -13.96 6.55 23.17
N GLY A 639 -14.75 6.30 24.20
CA GLY A 639 -15.91 7.13 24.50
C GLY A 639 -17.15 6.81 23.65
N TYR A 640 -17.39 5.54 23.34
CA TYR A 640 -18.52 5.10 22.54
C TYR A 640 -19.70 4.69 23.41
N ASP A 641 -20.91 5.09 22.99
CA ASP A 641 -22.17 4.62 23.56
C ASP A 641 -22.50 3.20 23.08
N LEU A 642 -22.06 2.85 21.87
CA LEU A 642 -22.19 1.54 21.26
C LEU A 642 -20.88 1.12 20.59
N VAL A 643 -20.44 -0.10 20.85
CA VAL A 643 -19.43 -0.79 20.02
C VAL A 643 -20.08 -2.03 19.44
N PHE A 644 -20.05 -2.16 18.12
CA PHE A 644 -20.57 -3.31 17.38
C PHE A 644 -19.42 -4.09 16.75
N ALA A 645 -19.38 -5.40 16.95
CA ALA A 645 -18.40 -6.33 16.39
C ALA A 645 -19.17 -7.47 15.69
N GLY A 646 -19.45 -7.27 14.40
CA GLY A 646 -20.29 -8.15 13.60
C GLY A 646 -19.53 -9.31 12.98
N ASN A 647 -19.78 -10.56 13.41
CA ASN A 647 -19.15 -11.79 12.90
C ASN A 647 -17.62 -11.72 12.87
N LEU A 648 -17.03 -11.07 13.87
CA LEU A 648 -15.61 -10.73 13.93
C LEU A 648 -14.81 -11.64 14.86
N VAL A 649 -15.34 -11.99 16.03
CA VAL A 649 -14.58 -12.60 17.13
C VAL A 649 -13.89 -13.91 16.75
N ASP A 650 -14.48 -14.70 15.88
CA ASP A 650 -13.96 -15.97 15.37
C ASP A 650 -13.09 -15.81 14.10
N ARG A 651 -12.73 -14.56 13.77
CA ARG A 651 -11.82 -14.18 12.67
C ARG A 651 -10.56 -13.44 13.15
N LEU A 652 -10.48 -13.12 14.43
CA LEU A 652 -9.35 -12.43 15.03
C LEU A 652 -8.19 -13.39 15.31
N TYR A 653 -6.96 -12.93 15.14
CA TYR A 653 -5.78 -13.72 15.50
C TYR A 653 -5.60 -13.88 17.03
N ASP A 654 -6.16 -12.97 17.83
CA ASP A 654 -6.20 -13.03 19.29
C ASP A 654 -7.50 -12.41 19.85
N PRO A 655 -8.60 -13.18 19.90
CA PRO A 655 -9.88 -12.66 20.37
C PRO A 655 -9.89 -12.28 21.86
N ALA A 656 -9.03 -12.88 22.68
CA ALA A 656 -8.91 -12.51 24.09
C ALA A 656 -8.32 -11.09 24.22
N MET A 657 -7.26 -10.78 23.45
CA MET A 657 -6.67 -9.44 23.44
C MET A 657 -7.68 -8.36 23.00
N PHE A 658 -8.54 -8.67 22.02
CA PHE A 658 -9.63 -7.78 21.63
C PHE A 658 -10.60 -7.52 22.77
N LEU A 659 -11.07 -8.58 23.46
CA LEU A 659 -12.03 -8.45 24.57
C LEU A 659 -11.44 -7.70 25.78
N ASP A 660 -10.16 -7.90 26.08
CA ASP A 660 -9.46 -7.18 27.16
C ASP A 660 -9.38 -5.66 26.85
N ALA A 661 -9.10 -5.30 25.59
CA ALA A 661 -8.95 -3.91 25.17
C ALA A 661 -10.29 -3.18 25.04
N ILE A 662 -11.36 -3.88 24.68
CA ILE A 662 -12.63 -3.26 24.28
C ILE A 662 -13.35 -2.56 25.44
N GLY A 663 -13.14 -3.01 26.66
CA GLY A 663 -13.72 -2.39 27.86
C GLY A 663 -13.37 -0.92 28.01
N GLY A 664 -12.17 -0.51 27.63
CA GLY A 664 -11.73 0.89 27.63
C GLY A 664 -12.39 1.77 26.55
N ARG A 665 -13.07 1.20 25.58
CA ARG A 665 -13.66 1.89 24.43
C ARG A 665 -15.12 2.28 24.66
N VAL A 666 -15.87 1.46 25.38
CA VAL A 666 -17.29 1.66 25.68
C VAL A 666 -17.45 2.57 26.90
N LEU A 667 -18.35 3.55 26.85
CA LEU A 667 -18.69 4.41 28.01
C LEU A 667 -19.40 3.59 29.12
N PRO A 668 -19.29 3.97 30.40
CA PRO A 668 -20.10 3.39 31.46
C PRO A 668 -21.60 3.42 31.13
N GLY A 669 -22.29 2.28 31.18
CA GLY A 669 -23.68 2.11 30.75
C GLY A 669 -23.90 2.01 29.26
N GLY A 670 -22.86 2.17 28.44
CA GLY A 670 -22.88 1.91 27.00
C GLY A 670 -22.89 0.40 26.67
N LEU A 671 -23.06 0.05 25.42
CA LEU A 671 -23.24 -1.34 24.97
C LEU A 671 -22.04 -1.81 24.13
N LEU A 672 -21.63 -3.06 24.38
CA LEU A 672 -20.83 -3.86 23.47
C LEU A 672 -21.74 -4.92 22.86
N VAL A 673 -21.77 -4.99 21.52
CA VAL A 673 -22.53 -6.01 20.79
C VAL A 673 -21.54 -6.90 20.05
N ILE A 674 -21.68 -8.20 20.22
CA ILE A 674 -20.89 -9.20 19.51
C ILE A 674 -21.85 -10.13 18.81
N THR A 675 -21.66 -10.31 17.50
CA THR A 675 -22.32 -11.40 16.76
C THR A 675 -21.27 -12.40 16.30
N SER A 676 -21.60 -13.68 16.30
CA SER A 676 -20.74 -14.71 15.73
C SER A 676 -21.50 -16.01 15.48
N PRO A 677 -21.24 -16.69 14.36
CA PRO A 677 -21.70 -18.06 14.13
C PRO A 677 -20.80 -19.11 14.83
N TYR A 678 -19.75 -18.66 15.52
CA TYR A 678 -18.76 -19.51 16.21
C TYR A 678 -18.07 -20.53 15.31
N THR A 679 -17.79 -20.13 14.07
CA THR A 679 -17.11 -20.97 13.07
C THR A 679 -15.60 -20.76 13.12
N TRP A 680 -14.97 -21.22 14.19
CA TRP A 680 -13.52 -21.13 14.35
C TRP A 680 -12.76 -21.81 13.21
N LEU A 681 -11.81 -21.10 12.63
CA LEU A 681 -10.90 -21.58 11.60
C LEU A 681 -9.45 -21.30 12.02
N GLU A 682 -8.60 -22.31 11.98
CA GLU A 682 -7.20 -22.18 12.42
C GLU A 682 -6.38 -21.23 11.51
N GLU A 683 -6.87 -20.94 10.30
CA GLU A 683 -6.27 -19.97 9.39
C GLU A 683 -6.38 -18.53 9.92
N TYR A 684 -7.42 -18.19 10.67
CA TYR A 684 -7.58 -16.87 11.29
C TYR A 684 -7.11 -16.88 12.76
N THR A 685 -7.63 -17.83 13.52
CA THR A 685 -7.40 -17.91 14.97
C THR A 685 -6.70 -19.22 15.32
N PRO A 686 -5.47 -19.20 15.82
CA PRO A 686 -4.81 -20.42 16.32
C PRO A 686 -5.68 -21.11 17.36
N LYS A 687 -5.78 -22.43 17.32
CA LYS A 687 -6.66 -23.21 18.21
C LYS A 687 -6.43 -22.95 19.70
N SER A 688 -5.20 -22.64 20.09
CA SER A 688 -4.84 -22.27 21.46
C SER A 688 -5.45 -20.94 21.93
N LYS A 689 -5.90 -20.09 20.98
CA LYS A 689 -6.51 -18.79 21.22
C LYS A 689 -8.04 -18.80 21.14
N TRP A 690 -8.67 -19.93 20.77
CA TRP A 690 -10.12 -20.03 20.72
C TRP A 690 -10.71 -19.79 22.10
N LEU A 691 -11.67 -18.93 22.21
CA LEU A 691 -12.37 -18.63 23.48
C LEU A 691 -13.23 -19.81 23.97
N GLY A 692 -13.60 -20.73 23.09
CA GLY A 692 -14.38 -21.91 23.39
C GLY A 692 -14.45 -22.83 22.18
N GLY A 693 -15.49 -23.66 22.08
CA GLY A 693 -15.60 -24.68 21.03
C GLY A 693 -14.64 -25.87 21.27
N ARG A 694 -14.20 -26.06 22.53
CA ARG A 694 -13.24 -27.10 22.92
C ARG A 694 -13.66 -27.79 24.24
N ARG A 695 -13.00 -28.91 24.57
CA ARG A 695 -13.10 -29.51 25.90
C ARG A 695 -11.94 -29.03 26.77
N GLU A 696 -12.25 -28.60 27.96
CA GLU A 696 -11.29 -28.19 28.98
C GLU A 696 -11.54 -29.04 30.24
N HIS A 697 -10.52 -29.74 30.72
CA HIS A 697 -10.64 -30.72 31.83
C HIS A 697 -11.78 -31.76 31.66
N GLY A 698 -12.11 -32.10 30.40
CA GLY A 698 -13.19 -33.05 30.08
C GLY A 698 -14.58 -32.42 29.90
N GLU A 699 -14.80 -31.19 30.33
CA GLU A 699 -16.03 -30.44 30.16
C GLU A 699 -16.06 -29.62 28.85
N ALA A 700 -17.26 -29.40 28.33
CA ALA A 700 -17.43 -28.60 27.11
C ALA A 700 -17.38 -27.10 27.44
N LEU A 701 -16.39 -26.38 26.91
CA LEU A 701 -16.35 -24.93 26.96
C LEU A 701 -16.93 -24.39 25.65
N THR A 702 -18.10 -23.75 25.71
CA THR A 702 -18.70 -23.10 24.54
C THR A 702 -18.05 -21.74 24.32
N THR A 703 -18.07 -21.21 23.08
CA THR A 703 -17.53 -19.87 22.75
C THR A 703 -18.27 -18.78 23.53
N PHE A 704 -19.60 -18.89 23.64
CA PHE A 704 -20.38 -17.98 24.49
C PHE A 704 -19.89 -17.95 25.94
N ALA A 705 -19.63 -19.12 26.56
CA ALA A 705 -19.11 -19.19 27.92
C ALA A 705 -17.73 -18.54 28.05
N GLY A 706 -16.85 -18.70 27.05
CA GLY A 706 -15.55 -18.06 27.03
C GLY A 706 -15.63 -16.52 26.86
N ILE A 707 -16.52 -16.03 26.04
CA ILE A 707 -16.80 -14.59 25.91
C ILE A 707 -17.35 -14.03 27.24
N ALA A 708 -18.34 -14.74 27.85
CA ALA A 708 -18.91 -14.32 29.10
C ALA A 708 -17.86 -14.25 30.22
N GLN A 709 -16.97 -15.25 30.29
CA GLN A 709 -15.85 -15.24 31.22
C GLN A 709 -14.90 -14.09 31.04
N ALA A 710 -14.54 -13.75 29.77
CA ALA A 710 -13.66 -12.64 29.46
C ALA A 710 -14.27 -11.27 29.80
N LEU A 711 -15.59 -11.15 29.72
CA LEU A 711 -16.32 -9.89 29.98
C LEU A 711 -16.83 -9.74 31.43
N ASP A 712 -16.79 -10.78 32.23
CA ASP A 712 -17.40 -10.80 33.59
C ASP A 712 -16.89 -9.68 34.50
N GLY A 713 -15.64 -9.26 34.39
CA GLY A 713 -15.06 -8.17 35.18
C GLY A 713 -15.63 -6.79 34.92
N GLY A 714 -16.28 -6.53 33.77
CA GLY A 714 -16.65 -5.16 33.32
C GLY A 714 -18.03 -5.03 32.71
N PHE A 715 -18.72 -6.09 32.37
CA PHE A 715 -19.96 -6.07 31.60
C PHE A 715 -21.03 -6.99 32.18
N ASP A 716 -22.29 -6.63 31.93
CA ASP A 716 -23.48 -7.47 32.21
C ASP A 716 -24.16 -7.83 30.90
N LEU A 717 -24.48 -9.09 30.68
CA LEU A 717 -25.30 -9.53 29.53
C LEU A 717 -26.71 -9.00 29.70
N VAL A 718 -27.18 -8.21 28.72
CA VAL A 718 -28.54 -7.61 28.78
C VAL A 718 -29.49 -8.13 27.72
N HIS A 719 -28.98 -8.69 26.63
CA HIS A 719 -29.79 -9.31 25.57
C HIS A 719 -28.99 -10.38 24.82
N ARG A 720 -29.72 -11.42 24.37
CA ARG A 720 -29.16 -12.46 23.51
C ARG A 720 -30.23 -13.00 22.59
N THR A 721 -29.93 -13.11 21.30
CA THR A 721 -30.86 -13.66 20.31
C THR A 721 -30.11 -14.26 19.13
N ASP A 722 -30.74 -15.13 18.39
CA ASP A 722 -30.26 -15.64 17.12
C ASP A 722 -30.64 -14.72 15.97
N VAL A 723 -29.66 -14.36 15.13
CA VAL A 723 -29.88 -13.56 13.92
C VAL A 723 -29.42 -14.38 12.72
N PRO A 724 -30.37 -14.84 11.87
CA PRO A 724 -30.04 -15.57 10.67
C PRO A 724 -29.48 -14.63 9.57
N PHE A 725 -28.61 -15.19 8.73
CA PHE A 725 -28.13 -14.51 7.52
C PHE A 725 -27.90 -15.48 6.37
N VAL A 726 -27.90 -14.94 5.15
CA VAL A 726 -27.71 -15.71 3.93
C VAL A 726 -26.65 -15.03 3.08
N ILE A 727 -25.58 -15.77 2.78
CA ILE A 727 -24.58 -15.37 1.79
C ILE A 727 -24.84 -16.15 0.49
N ARG A 728 -25.02 -15.43 -0.61
CA ARG A 728 -25.21 -16.03 -1.91
C ARG A 728 -23.86 -16.37 -2.55
N GLU A 729 -23.72 -17.58 -3.06
CA GLU A 729 -22.58 -18.00 -3.88
C GLU A 729 -22.92 -18.00 -5.38
N THR A 730 -24.11 -18.55 -5.72
CA THR A 730 -24.66 -18.57 -7.08
C THR A 730 -26.18 -18.35 -7.05
N ALA A 731 -26.86 -18.39 -8.19
CA ALA A 731 -28.32 -18.30 -8.22
C ALA A 731 -29.03 -19.44 -7.44
N ARG A 732 -28.36 -20.59 -7.25
CA ARG A 732 -28.94 -21.79 -6.64
C ARG A 732 -28.19 -22.27 -5.38
N LYS A 733 -27.03 -21.68 -5.06
CA LYS A 733 -26.23 -22.04 -3.91
C LYS A 733 -26.13 -20.88 -2.94
N HIS A 734 -26.53 -21.13 -1.70
CA HIS A 734 -26.52 -20.15 -0.61
C HIS A 734 -25.97 -20.78 0.65
N GLN A 735 -25.24 -20.01 1.41
CA GLN A 735 -24.87 -20.35 2.80
C GLN A 735 -25.91 -19.70 3.71
N HIS A 736 -26.77 -20.50 4.35
CA HIS A 736 -27.68 -20.05 5.40
C HIS A 736 -27.03 -20.33 6.76
N THR A 737 -26.81 -19.28 7.52
CA THR A 737 -26.07 -19.32 8.78
C THR A 737 -26.86 -18.57 9.85
N ILE A 738 -26.64 -18.91 11.14
CA ILE A 738 -27.25 -18.24 12.27
C ILE A 738 -26.12 -17.70 13.16
N ALA A 739 -26.11 -16.39 13.39
CA ALA A 739 -25.22 -15.77 14.35
C ALA A 739 -25.89 -15.62 15.72
N ASP A 740 -25.18 -15.94 16.77
CA ASP A 740 -25.55 -15.60 18.15
C ASP A 740 -25.23 -14.12 18.38
N LEU A 741 -26.24 -13.27 18.53
CA LEU A 741 -26.10 -11.86 18.85
C LEU A 741 -26.19 -11.70 20.36
N THR A 742 -25.13 -11.20 20.97
CA THR A 742 -25.03 -10.93 22.41
C THR A 742 -24.79 -9.44 22.66
N VAL A 743 -25.54 -8.85 23.60
CA VAL A 743 -25.42 -7.46 23.99
C VAL A 743 -25.03 -7.34 25.45
N TRP A 744 -23.91 -6.66 25.66
CA TRP A 744 -23.28 -6.50 26.95
C TRP A 744 -23.26 -5.04 27.39
N ARG A 745 -23.76 -4.73 28.56
CA ARG A 745 -23.76 -3.36 29.11
C ARG A 745 -22.53 -3.15 29.98
N ARG A 746 -21.74 -2.14 29.71
CA ARG A 746 -20.60 -1.78 30.55
C ARG A 746 -21.07 -1.32 31.93
N ARG A 747 -20.54 -1.92 32.99
CA ARG A 747 -20.78 -1.51 34.35
C ARG A 747 -20.29 -0.07 34.60
N GLY A 748 -21.00 0.69 35.44
CA GLY A 748 -20.49 1.97 35.94
C GLY A 748 -19.30 1.68 36.86
N GLY A 749 -18.20 2.38 36.73
CA GLY A 749 -17.14 2.31 37.73
C GLY A 749 -17.69 2.76 39.09
N ALA A 750 -17.35 2.01 40.12
CA ALA A 750 -17.66 2.37 41.51
C ALA A 750 -16.90 3.62 41.93
#